data_73ef260ff6a3478947498f5dc537a132
#
_entry.id   73ef260ff6a3478947498f5dc537a132
#
_cell.length_a   1.000
_cell.length_b   1.000
_cell.length_c   1.000
_cell.angle_alpha   90.00
_cell.angle_beta   90.00
_cell.angle_gamma   90.00
#
_symmetry.space_group_name_H-M   'P 1'
#
loop_
_entity.id
_entity.type
_entity.pdbx_description
1 polymer ?
#
loop_
_entity_poly.entity_id
_entity_poly.type
_entity_poly.pdbx_seq_one_letter_code
_entity_poly.pdbx_strand_id
1 'polypeptide(L)'
;MQMLQLADGLWWNGILDPELRVFDIVMHTEFGTTYNSYVLKGSEKTALFETNKLKYWDRYVENIRAVTPIDSIDYIVMNHTEPDHAGAIEKVLELNPRAVVVGTSTALSFLKEIVNHDFNSRAVQDGDTLSLGGKTLRFMILPQLHWPDTMYTYVEEDGVLFTCDSFGSHYSHEGILRSTVTDTEGYLRATKYYFDNIIGPFRHPFMNEALDRIKDLKINMICTGHGPVHDSHIDEIIALYREWCAVPPKAEKKLVVIPYVNAYGYTGELAHRIGAGIADACGDKAEIRYHDMVTDDAAAVGAELAASDAFLLGSPTILGEALAPIWNLTLGLFPPVHGGKLATAFGSYGWSGEGVPHLIERLRQLRMDVPDEGFRVRLQPSETQLLDAYEYGYGFGCRLMKGKPEVKKLGGKGGRSLMKCLVCGAVFDSSLDTCPVCGVGSDKFVPVEDTGTDFRKDTEETFVILGGGPGAHYAAEAIRERNATAKIKLVTAESHLPYNRPMLTKVPLQDLEGDRLAIESRAWYDERNIELLFNTTVESIDTAAKKVKTDKGEIAYDKLIYALGARCFVVPIPGADKPHVVSIRSIADCQRAQAIAKSAKKAVVIGGGVMGLESGWELKKGGLDVTVMETAPGLLPRQLDDAASAMLLSACEKAGVHVVTGAKIAEIADDAVVLADGTRYEADLVIMSTGMRGNIAIGQAAGLETNILIKIDRHCATSAPDVWACGDCTEFNGAPHGFWSQAAETGRAAGANAAGEEVVFRPYGSAMSINAMDTSIFALGTNGKAGPDTMEPNLRTVEIRDEQRGNYEKYYFRKSRLAGVILIGDTSKMTDMTRAMEEGAHFSKLF
;
A
#
# COMPACT_ATOMS: atom_id res chain seq x y z
N MET A 1 5.16 37.00 47.57
CA MET A 1 4.00 37.43 46.79
C MET A 1 2.77 37.13 47.64
N GLN A 2 1.83 38.02 47.75
CA GLN A 2 0.61 37.74 48.51
C GLN A 2 -0.31 36.86 47.68
N MET A 3 -0.76 35.72 48.24
CA MET A 3 -1.70 34.83 47.58
C MET A 3 -2.96 35.62 47.22
N LEU A 4 -3.45 35.44 45.98
CA LEU A 4 -4.61 36.16 45.51
C LEU A 4 -5.87 35.32 45.69
N GLN A 5 -6.81 35.82 46.45
CA GLN A 5 -8.16 35.26 46.50
C GLN A 5 -8.93 35.77 45.31
N LEU A 6 -9.39 34.82 44.47
CA LEU A 6 -10.10 35.09 43.21
C LEU A 6 -11.60 35.24 43.43
N ALA A 7 -12.16 34.40 44.28
CA ALA A 7 -13.56 34.39 44.68
C ALA A 7 -13.72 33.80 46.10
N ASP A 8 -14.94 33.69 46.58
CA ASP A 8 -15.18 33.08 47.91
C ASP A 8 -14.73 31.59 47.87
N GLY A 9 -13.74 31.30 48.76
CA GLY A 9 -13.12 29.99 48.86
C GLY A 9 -12.17 29.62 47.74
N LEU A 10 -11.98 30.42 46.70
CA LEU A 10 -11.09 30.14 45.54
C LEU A 10 -9.83 31.03 45.61
N TRP A 11 -8.69 30.39 45.56
CA TRP A 11 -7.38 31.03 45.64
C TRP A 11 -6.49 30.59 44.48
N TRP A 12 -5.72 31.56 43.89
CA TRP A 12 -4.61 31.26 43.01
C TRP A 12 -3.34 31.03 43.81
N ASN A 13 -2.66 29.92 43.58
CA ASN A 13 -1.41 29.55 44.24
C ASN A 13 -0.30 29.13 43.28
N GLY A 14 -0.42 29.58 42.01
CA GLY A 14 0.53 29.25 40.93
C GLY A 14 1.88 29.98 41.02
N ILE A 15 2.59 30.00 39.91
CA ILE A 15 3.92 30.59 39.75
C ILE A 15 3.91 31.55 38.56
N LEU A 16 4.54 32.73 38.72
CA LEU A 16 4.87 33.63 37.61
C LEU A 16 6.31 33.39 37.15
N ASP A 17 6.51 33.29 35.85
CA ASP A 17 7.81 33.18 35.18
C ASP A 17 7.92 34.23 34.04
N PRO A 18 8.11 35.53 34.41
CA PRO A 18 8.14 36.62 33.46
C PRO A 18 9.40 36.63 32.58
N GLU A 19 10.46 35.95 33.01
CA GLU A 19 11.74 35.91 32.30
C GLU A 19 11.87 34.76 31.31
N LEU A 20 10.88 33.85 31.25
CA LEU A 20 10.89 32.75 30.32
C LEU A 20 10.81 33.29 28.87
N ARG A 21 11.71 32.87 28.00
CA ARG A 21 11.73 33.28 26.57
C ARG A 21 11.47 32.16 25.62
N VAL A 22 11.63 30.94 26.05
CA VAL A 22 11.31 29.73 25.25
C VAL A 22 10.59 28.72 26.14
N PHE A 23 9.35 28.43 25.79
CA PHE A 23 8.54 27.43 26.48
C PHE A 23 8.70 26.10 25.73
N ASP A 24 8.94 25.03 26.46
CA ASP A 24 9.11 23.65 26.00
C ASP A 24 10.00 23.50 24.76
N ILE A 25 11.06 24.34 24.72
CA ILE A 25 12.11 24.33 23.67
C ILE A 25 11.64 24.84 22.29
N VAL A 26 10.34 24.92 22.04
CA VAL A 26 9.78 25.20 20.70
C VAL A 26 8.99 26.48 20.59
N MET A 27 8.41 27.01 21.67
CA MET A 27 7.57 28.21 21.63
C MET A 27 8.30 29.42 22.18
N HIS A 28 8.39 30.48 21.39
CA HIS A 28 8.95 31.76 21.86
C HIS A 28 7.92 32.52 22.70
N THR A 29 8.29 32.98 23.91
CA THR A 29 7.42 33.70 24.83
C THR A 29 7.89 35.14 25.01
N GLU A 30 7.22 36.06 24.36
CA GLU A 30 7.56 37.51 24.46
C GLU A 30 7.35 38.05 25.87
N PHE A 31 6.29 37.61 26.57
CA PHE A 31 5.84 38.11 27.85
C PHE A 31 6.07 37.13 29.02
N GLY A 32 6.91 36.08 28.81
CA GLY A 32 7.03 35.02 29.80
C GLY A 32 5.78 34.17 29.92
N THR A 33 5.62 33.42 31.01
CA THR A 33 4.45 32.56 31.22
C THR A 33 4.05 32.53 32.68
N THR A 34 2.94 31.89 32.99
CA THR A 34 2.54 31.47 34.35
C THR A 34 2.33 29.96 34.35
N TYR A 35 2.42 29.38 35.56
CA TYR A 35 1.98 27.99 35.80
C TYR A 35 0.90 28.08 36.84
N ASN A 36 -0.34 28.01 36.43
CA ASN A 36 -1.47 28.28 37.30
C ASN A 36 -1.89 27.00 38.05
N SER A 37 -2.15 27.16 39.33
CA SER A 37 -2.75 26.15 40.17
C SER A 37 -3.68 26.85 41.13
N TYR A 38 -4.70 26.16 41.64
CA TYR A 38 -5.75 26.80 42.42
C TYR A 38 -6.13 25.93 43.62
N VAL A 39 -6.49 26.56 44.72
CA VAL A 39 -7.10 25.90 45.86
C VAL A 39 -8.55 26.37 46.00
N LEU A 40 -9.48 25.42 46.00
CA LEU A 40 -10.90 25.65 46.20
C LEU A 40 -11.35 25.01 47.53
N LYS A 41 -11.89 25.81 48.45
CA LYS A 41 -12.42 25.37 49.71
C LYS A 41 -13.95 25.35 49.67
N GLY A 42 -14.55 24.18 49.85
CA GLY A 42 -15.95 24.08 50.25
C GLY A 42 -16.11 24.13 51.76
N SER A 43 -17.30 23.89 52.26
CA SER A 43 -17.57 23.86 53.72
C SER A 43 -17.07 22.57 54.40
N GLU A 44 -16.82 21.50 53.61
CA GLU A 44 -16.46 20.18 54.13
C GLU A 44 -15.11 19.68 53.60
N LYS A 45 -14.77 20.02 52.38
CA LYS A 45 -13.64 19.47 51.62
C LYS A 45 -12.88 20.56 50.89
N THR A 46 -11.56 20.31 50.65
CA THR A 46 -10.65 21.20 49.93
C THR A 46 -10.11 20.49 48.72
N ALA A 47 -10.17 21.13 47.55
CA ALA A 47 -9.59 20.64 46.29
C ALA A 47 -8.42 21.55 45.85
N LEU A 48 -7.33 20.91 45.42
CA LEU A 48 -6.23 21.52 44.67
C LEU A 48 -6.43 21.20 43.20
N PHE A 49 -6.42 22.22 42.36
CA PHE A 49 -6.49 22.05 40.89
C PHE A 49 -5.11 22.23 40.30
N GLU A 50 -4.68 21.25 39.49
CA GLU A 50 -3.35 21.14 38.91
C GLU A 50 -2.25 21.20 39.98
N THR A 51 -1.04 20.86 39.54
CA THR A 51 0.16 21.17 40.34
C THR A 51 1.05 22.13 39.56
N ASN A 52 2.35 21.92 39.51
CA ASN A 52 3.27 22.87 38.90
C ASN A 52 4.51 22.14 38.36
N LYS A 53 5.34 22.82 37.57
CA LYS A 53 6.67 22.32 37.22
C LYS A 53 7.51 22.02 38.44
N LEU A 54 8.13 20.87 38.50
CA LEU A 54 8.94 20.42 39.65
C LEU A 54 10.08 21.40 40.02
N LYS A 55 10.64 22.10 39.03
CA LYS A 55 11.71 23.11 39.26
C LYS A 55 11.29 24.26 40.20
N TYR A 56 9.98 24.48 40.37
CA TYR A 56 9.44 25.56 41.24
C TYR A 56 8.90 25.02 42.54
N TRP A 57 9.17 23.77 42.90
CA TRP A 57 8.60 23.09 44.07
C TRP A 57 8.68 23.90 45.37
N ASP A 58 9.87 24.43 45.72
CA ASP A 58 10.06 25.13 47.00
C ASP A 58 9.14 26.34 47.12
N ARG A 59 9.01 27.13 46.09
CA ARG A 59 8.12 28.28 46.02
C ARG A 59 6.65 27.85 45.95
N TYR A 60 6.36 26.82 45.22
CA TYR A 60 4.99 26.32 45.03
C TYR A 60 4.41 25.74 46.31
N VAL A 61 5.19 24.98 47.07
CA VAL A 61 4.76 24.42 48.35
C VAL A 61 4.49 25.51 49.39
N GLU A 62 5.26 26.60 49.39
CA GLU A 62 5.03 27.76 50.22
C GLU A 62 3.71 28.48 49.84
N ASN A 63 3.44 28.59 48.56
CA ASN A 63 2.19 29.18 48.04
C ASN A 63 0.97 28.37 48.50
N ILE A 64 1.00 27.04 48.42
CA ILE A 64 -0.08 26.19 48.95
C ILE A 64 -0.26 26.41 50.46
N ARG A 65 0.83 26.37 51.24
CA ARG A 65 0.79 26.54 52.70
C ARG A 65 0.27 27.87 53.12
N ALA A 66 0.47 28.90 52.34
CA ALA A 66 -0.08 30.25 52.63
C ALA A 66 -1.62 30.29 52.51
N VAL A 67 -2.19 29.38 51.73
CA VAL A 67 -3.65 29.25 51.54
C VAL A 67 -4.25 28.19 52.49
N THR A 68 -3.60 27.01 52.59
CA THR A 68 -4.13 25.89 53.35
C THR A 68 -3.01 24.91 53.73
N PRO A 69 -3.11 24.22 54.91
CA PRO A 69 -2.23 23.11 55.22
C PRO A 69 -2.33 22.04 54.12
N ILE A 70 -1.20 21.52 53.65
CA ILE A 70 -1.19 20.53 52.56
C ILE A 70 -1.93 19.25 52.94
N ASP A 71 -1.81 18.82 54.18
CA ASP A 71 -2.49 17.64 54.74
C ASP A 71 -4.00 17.82 54.92
N SER A 72 -4.52 19.02 54.68
CA SER A 72 -5.96 19.31 54.67
C SER A 72 -6.57 19.29 53.24
N ILE A 73 -5.77 19.02 52.21
CA ILE A 73 -6.24 18.87 50.87
C ILE A 73 -6.87 17.47 50.73
N ASP A 74 -8.16 17.39 50.45
CA ASP A 74 -8.89 16.13 50.25
C ASP A 74 -8.73 15.59 48.85
N TYR A 75 -8.76 16.48 47.86
CA TYR A 75 -8.74 16.14 46.42
C TYR A 75 -7.66 16.92 45.69
N ILE A 76 -6.98 16.23 44.75
CA ILE A 76 -6.13 16.87 43.75
C ILE A 76 -6.81 16.61 42.38
N VAL A 77 -7.40 17.65 41.78
CA VAL A 77 -8.11 17.57 40.52
C VAL A 77 -7.13 17.88 39.40
N MET A 78 -6.92 16.89 38.52
CA MET A 78 -6.02 17.02 37.40
C MET A 78 -6.85 17.07 36.12
N ASN A 79 -7.02 18.27 35.55
CA ASN A 79 -7.70 18.46 34.28
C ASN A 79 -6.80 18.07 33.10
N HIS A 80 -5.46 18.12 33.31
CA HIS A 80 -4.44 17.79 32.33
C HIS A 80 -3.15 17.34 33.05
N THR A 81 -2.39 16.42 32.44
CA THR A 81 -1.24 15.79 33.12
C THR A 81 0.10 16.04 32.42
N GLU A 82 0.20 17.05 31.54
CA GLU A 82 1.50 17.50 31.08
C GLU A 82 2.42 17.89 32.23
N PRO A 83 3.74 17.59 32.19
CA PRO A 83 4.62 17.75 33.35
C PRO A 83 4.75 19.16 33.92
N ASP A 84 4.32 20.17 33.23
CA ASP A 84 4.28 21.55 33.74
C ASP A 84 3.03 21.83 34.60
N HIS A 85 2.01 20.99 34.54
CA HIS A 85 0.84 20.95 35.41
C HIS A 85 0.92 19.82 36.44
N ALA A 86 1.55 18.67 36.08
CA ALA A 86 1.59 17.49 36.90
C ALA A 86 2.94 17.23 37.61
N GLY A 87 4.00 17.95 37.23
CA GLY A 87 5.37 17.62 37.68
C GLY A 87 5.63 17.67 39.19
N ALA A 88 4.84 18.43 39.94
CA ALA A 88 4.99 18.49 41.42
C ALA A 88 4.03 17.55 42.17
N ILE A 89 3.21 16.75 41.49
CA ILE A 89 2.17 15.93 42.14
C ILE A 89 2.77 14.89 43.07
N GLU A 90 3.88 14.24 42.70
CA GLU A 90 4.58 13.28 43.59
C GLU A 90 4.95 13.92 44.91
N LYS A 91 5.51 15.14 44.89
CA LYS A 91 5.90 15.89 46.07
C LYS A 91 4.70 16.29 46.95
N VAL A 92 3.56 16.62 46.35
CA VAL A 92 2.32 16.88 47.09
C VAL A 92 1.83 15.59 47.76
N LEU A 93 1.85 14.49 47.07
CA LEU A 93 1.46 13.18 47.62
C LEU A 93 2.41 12.66 48.72
N GLU A 94 3.73 12.93 48.62
CA GLU A 94 4.67 12.64 49.69
C GLU A 94 4.27 13.36 51.00
N LEU A 95 3.79 14.62 50.89
CA LEU A 95 3.36 15.40 52.03
C LEU A 95 1.92 15.10 52.48
N ASN A 96 1.08 14.64 51.56
CA ASN A 96 -0.30 14.26 51.86
C ASN A 96 -0.70 12.96 51.10
N PRO A 97 -0.27 11.80 51.61
CA PRO A 97 -0.58 10.51 50.97
C PRO A 97 -2.07 10.11 51.06
N ARG A 98 -2.88 10.88 51.81
CA ARG A 98 -4.32 10.65 51.97
C ARG A 98 -5.14 11.34 50.87
N ALA A 99 -4.59 12.35 50.22
CA ALA A 99 -5.28 13.06 49.15
C ALA A 99 -5.73 12.09 48.03
N VAL A 100 -6.90 12.31 47.51
CA VAL A 100 -7.44 11.52 46.39
C VAL A 100 -7.23 12.30 45.11
N VAL A 101 -6.47 11.73 44.15
CA VAL A 101 -6.28 12.31 42.83
C VAL A 101 -7.49 12.02 41.98
N VAL A 102 -8.12 13.07 41.47
CA VAL A 102 -9.33 13.02 40.64
C VAL A 102 -8.98 13.40 39.19
N GLY A 103 -9.30 12.58 38.24
CA GLY A 103 -9.01 12.81 36.82
C GLY A 103 -9.68 11.80 35.92
N THR A 104 -9.50 11.95 34.61
CA THR A 104 -9.93 10.93 33.69
C THR A 104 -9.15 9.62 33.86
N SER A 105 -9.67 8.49 33.40
CA SER A 105 -8.93 7.22 33.44
C SER A 105 -7.58 7.33 32.75
N THR A 106 -7.50 8.10 31.65
CA THR A 106 -6.26 8.37 30.92
C THR A 106 -5.29 9.20 31.75
N ALA A 107 -5.77 10.29 32.40
CA ALA A 107 -4.95 11.11 33.29
C ALA A 107 -4.35 10.28 34.44
N LEU A 108 -5.17 9.46 35.09
CA LEU A 108 -4.70 8.60 36.18
C LEU A 108 -3.68 7.55 35.71
N SER A 109 -3.81 7.05 34.46
CA SER A 109 -2.80 6.16 33.88
C SER A 109 -1.47 6.88 33.66
N PHE A 110 -1.49 8.11 33.12
CA PHE A 110 -0.28 8.90 32.92
C PHE A 110 0.38 9.29 34.22
N LEU A 111 -0.42 9.68 35.20
CA LEU A 111 0.10 10.02 36.55
C LEU A 111 0.79 8.85 37.24
N LYS A 112 0.34 7.61 37.04
CA LYS A 112 1.05 6.43 37.55
C LYS A 112 2.46 6.29 36.98
N GLU A 113 2.65 6.66 35.73
CA GLU A 113 3.96 6.66 35.08
C GLU A 113 4.83 7.86 35.47
N ILE A 114 4.21 8.98 35.86
CA ILE A 114 4.92 10.15 36.41
C ILE A 114 5.38 9.90 37.85
N VAL A 115 4.48 9.39 38.68
CA VAL A 115 4.70 9.19 40.14
C VAL A 115 5.47 7.89 40.41
N ASN A 116 5.32 6.87 39.55
CA ASN A 116 5.95 5.52 39.66
C ASN A 116 5.66 4.76 40.98
N HIS A 117 4.58 5.10 41.68
CA HIS A 117 4.04 4.35 42.80
C HIS A 117 2.52 4.52 42.92
N ASP A 118 1.87 3.66 43.67
CA ASP A 118 0.43 3.74 43.90
C ASP A 118 0.04 4.96 44.75
N PHE A 119 -1.10 5.53 44.43
CA PHE A 119 -1.74 6.64 45.17
C PHE A 119 -3.26 6.49 45.15
N ASN A 120 -3.93 7.14 46.12
CA ASN A 120 -5.39 7.17 46.13
C ASN A 120 -5.91 7.94 44.93
N SER A 121 -6.82 7.33 44.17
CA SER A 121 -7.35 7.96 42.95
C SER A 121 -8.83 7.69 42.76
N ARG A 122 -9.49 8.60 42.07
CA ARG A 122 -10.88 8.49 41.61
C ARG A 122 -10.95 8.87 40.12
N ALA A 123 -11.25 7.90 39.29
CA ALA A 123 -11.59 8.17 37.89
C ALA A 123 -12.99 8.80 37.81
N VAL A 124 -13.13 9.80 36.92
CA VAL A 124 -14.39 10.44 36.62
C VAL A 124 -14.80 10.26 35.19
N GLN A 125 -16.10 10.21 34.96
CA GLN A 125 -16.74 10.15 33.64
C GLN A 125 -17.40 11.49 33.30
N ASP A 126 -17.81 11.60 32.05
CA ASP A 126 -18.49 12.80 31.57
C ASP A 126 -19.79 13.05 32.34
N GLY A 127 -19.96 14.26 32.85
CA GLY A 127 -21.13 14.66 33.66
C GLY A 127 -21.08 14.23 35.12
N ASP A 128 -20.06 13.47 35.56
CA ASP A 128 -19.90 13.15 37.00
C ASP A 128 -19.78 14.40 37.86
N THR A 129 -20.17 14.29 39.11
CA THR A 129 -20.06 15.37 40.08
C THR A 129 -19.31 14.95 41.35
N LEU A 130 -18.71 15.95 42.02
CA LEU A 130 -18.03 15.81 43.29
C LEU A 130 -18.37 17.01 44.17
N SER A 131 -18.96 16.76 45.35
CA SER A 131 -19.27 17.79 46.32
C SER A 131 -18.09 18.09 47.24
N LEU A 132 -17.85 19.36 47.49
CA LEU A 132 -16.90 19.86 48.49
C LEU A 132 -17.63 20.41 49.73
N GLY A 133 -18.96 20.25 49.77
CA GLY A 133 -19.81 20.94 50.74
C GLY A 133 -20.09 22.41 50.32
N GLY A 134 -21.32 22.64 49.82
CA GLY A 134 -21.74 23.94 49.31
C GLY A 134 -21.10 24.37 47.98
N LYS A 135 -20.23 23.55 47.42
CA LYS A 135 -19.65 23.71 46.07
C LYS A 135 -19.62 22.35 45.36
N THR A 136 -20.14 22.31 44.16
CA THR A 136 -20.26 21.08 43.33
C THR A 136 -19.38 21.22 42.13
N LEU A 137 -18.41 20.29 41.99
CA LEU A 137 -17.57 20.16 40.82
C LEU A 137 -18.28 19.26 39.81
N ARG A 138 -18.51 19.71 38.61
CA ARG A 138 -19.00 18.89 37.49
C ARG A 138 -17.92 18.74 36.45
N PHE A 139 -17.66 17.50 36.01
CA PHE A 139 -16.58 17.17 35.09
C PHE A 139 -17.10 17.02 33.66
N MET A 140 -16.39 17.59 32.69
CA MET A 140 -16.63 17.49 31.28
C MET A 140 -15.41 16.88 30.61
N ILE A 141 -15.52 15.67 30.08
CA ILE A 141 -14.39 14.98 29.43
C ILE A 141 -14.24 15.53 28.02
N LEU A 142 -13.09 16.14 27.72
CA LEU A 142 -12.79 16.85 26.49
C LEU A 142 -11.40 16.46 25.97
N PRO A 143 -11.24 15.21 25.54
CA PRO A 143 -9.94 14.69 25.10
C PRO A 143 -9.40 15.46 23.90
N GLN A 144 -8.08 15.51 23.75
CA GLN A 144 -7.38 16.22 22.67
C GLN A 144 -7.47 17.76 22.75
N LEU A 145 -7.56 18.31 23.98
CA LEU A 145 -7.44 19.74 24.24
C LEU A 145 -6.31 20.05 25.27
N HIS A 146 -4.98 19.83 24.93
CA HIS A 146 -4.46 19.33 23.66
C HIS A 146 -3.95 17.89 23.78
N TRP A 147 -4.07 17.28 24.96
CA TRP A 147 -3.71 15.87 25.24
C TRP A 147 -4.97 14.98 25.38
N PRO A 148 -4.82 13.63 25.27
CA PRO A 148 -5.96 12.72 25.34
C PRO A 148 -6.62 12.59 26.71
N ASP A 149 -5.99 13.09 27.76
CA ASP A 149 -6.41 13.03 29.17
C ASP A 149 -7.26 14.22 29.61
N THR A 150 -7.35 15.26 28.79
CA THR A 150 -7.93 16.58 29.17
C THR A 150 -9.42 16.49 29.53
N MET A 151 -9.78 17.20 30.60
CA MET A 151 -11.15 17.48 30.99
C MET A 151 -11.29 18.94 31.46
N TYR A 152 -12.51 19.47 31.46
CA TYR A 152 -12.83 20.71 32.18
C TYR A 152 -13.57 20.39 33.46
N THR A 153 -13.38 21.23 34.47
CA THR A 153 -14.15 21.17 35.73
C THR A 153 -14.93 22.45 35.94
N TYR A 154 -16.23 22.35 36.10
CA TYR A 154 -17.12 23.48 36.33
C TYR A 154 -17.66 23.47 37.78
N VAL A 155 -17.53 24.58 38.46
CA VAL A 155 -18.12 24.80 39.82
C VAL A 155 -19.51 25.39 39.61
N GLU A 156 -20.54 24.62 39.91
CA GLU A 156 -21.93 24.96 39.60
C GLU A 156 -22.44 26.22 40.29
N GLU A 157 -22.12 26.37 41.56
CA GLU A 157 -22.62 27.48 42.40
C GLU A 157 -21.95 28.81 42.07
N ASP A 158 -20.66 28.78 41.71
CA ASP A 158 -19.87 29.98 41.49
C ASP A 158 -19.79 30.37 40.02
N GLY A 159 -20.07 29.45 39.08
CA GLY A 159 -19.87 29.67 37.66
C GLY A 159 -18.40 29.75 37.28
N VAL A 160 -17.53 29.01 37.97
CA VAL A 160 -16.09 28.98 37.71
C VAL A 160 -15.77 27.77 36.86
N LEU A 161 -15.05 28.00 35.75
CA LEU A 161 -14.64 26.97 34.81
C LEU A 161 -13.11 26.79 34.82
N PHE A 162 -12.62 25.63 35.19
CA PHE A 162 -11.22 25.24 35.07
C PHE A 162 -11.01 24.53 33.73
N THR A 163 -10.13 25.08 32.89
CA THR A 163 -9.94 24.62 31.48
C THR A 163 -8.54 24.12 31.20
N CYS A 164 -7.64 24.21 32.20
CA CYS A 164 -6.22 24.03 31.96
C CYS A 164 -5.75 24.89 30.75
N ASP A 165 -5.20 24.30 29.69
CA ASP A 165 -4.56 25.05 28.60
C ASP A 165 -5.53 25.78 27.68
N SER A 166 -6.77 25.37 27.59
CA SER A 166 -7.74 26.09 26.77
C SER A 166 -7.98 27.48 27.35
N PHE A 167 -8.09 28.48 26.48
CA PHE A 167 -8.19 29.90 26.80
C PHE A 167 -6.94 30.51 27.46
N GLY A 168 -5.83 29.74 27.55
CA GLY A 168 -4.57 30.17 28.12
C GLY A 168 -3.77 31.14 27.22
N SER A 169 -2.69 31.64 27.79
CA SER A 169 -1.71 32.48 27.09
C SER A 169 -0.34 32.43 27.75
N HIS A 170 0.75 32.55 27.00
CA HIS A 170 2.07 32.83 27.58
C HIS A 170 2.23 34.33 27.80
N TYR A 171 1.59 34.79 28.87
CA TYR A 171 1.58 36.16 29.28
C TYR A 171 1.67 36.25 30.82
N SER A 172 2.86 36.57 31.36
CA SER A 172 3.08 36.73 32.78
C SER A 172 2.72 38.14 33.23
N HIS A 173 1.78 38.22 34.16
CA HIS A 173 1.29 39.51 34.67
C HIS A 173 1.14 39.42 36.21
N GLU A 174 1.71 40.37 36.93
CA GLU A 174 1.69 40.40 38.41
C GLU A 174 0.29 40.44 39.01
N GLY A 175 -0.67 41.06 38.31
CA GLY A 175 -2.05 41.13 38.73
C GLY A 175 -2.86 39.85 38.63
N ILE A 176 -2.37 38.85 37.88
CA ILE A 176 -2.98 37.53 37.63
C ILE A 176 -4.32 37.58 36.91
N LEU A 177 -5.12 38.61 37.13
CA LEU A 177 -6.49 38.77 36.58
C LEU A 177 -6.48 39.48 35.21
N ARG A 178 -7.33 39.03 34.29
CA ARG A 178 -7.52 39.66 32.99
C ARG A 178 -7.96 41.14 33.14
N SER A 179 -8.79 41.46 34.12
CA SER A 179 -9.24 42.83 34.41
C SER A 179 -8.10 43.78 34.78
N THR A 180 -6.94 43.29 35.22
CA THR A 180 -5.79 44.08 35.58
C THR A 180 -4.74 44.22 34.50
N VAL A 181 -4.92 43.58 33.36
CA VAL A 181 -4.01 43.65 32.23
C VAL A 181 -4.17 45.00 31.51
N THR A 182 -3.10 45.77 31.46
CA THR A 182 -3.08 47.12 30.84
C THR A 182 -2.64 47.11 29.39
N ASP A 183 -1.73 46.19 29.00
CA ASP A 183 -1.32 45.95 27.63
C ASP A 183 -2.24 44.91 26.95
N THR A 184 -3.42 45.34 26.56
CA THR A 184 -4.42 44.48 25.94
C THR A 184 -3.96 43.97 24.57
N GLU A 185 -3.24 44.79 23.80
CA GLU A 185 -2.76 44.39 22.47
C GLU A 185 -1.69 43.30 22.58
N GLY A 186 -0.70 43.47 23.44
CA GLY A 186 0.31 42.44 23.70
C GLY A 186 -0.30 41.15 24.25
N TYR A 187 -1.28 41.25 25.15
CA TYR A 187 -2.00 40.09 25.67
C TYR A 187 -2.75 39.32 24.59
N LEU A 188 -3.52 39.99 23.73
CA LEU A 188 -4.26 39.36 22.66
C LEU A 188 -3.33 38.74 21.62
N ARG A 189 -2.18 39.36 21.33
CA ARG A 189 -1.15 38.82 20.47
C ARG A 189 -0.57 37.54 21.07
N ALA A 190 -0.23 37.53 22.36
CA ALA A 190 0.27 36.34 23.06
C ALA A 190 -0.79 35.22 23.11
N THR A 191 -2.06 35.55 23.35
CA THR A 191 -3.18 34.61 23.39
C THR A 191 -3.41 33.98 22.01
N LYS A 192 -3.37 34.78 20.95
CA LYS A 192 -3.51 34.27 19.57
C LYS A 192 -2.36 33.34 19.20
N TYR A 193 -1.12 33.73 19.54
CA TYR A 193 0.06 32.91 19.32
C TYR A 193 -0.02 31.58 20.10
N TYR A 194 -0.46 31.63 21.35
CA TYR A 194 -0.71 30.43 22.16
C TYR A 194 -1.76 29.52 21.51
N PHE A 195 -2.91 30.11 21.14
CA PHE A 195 -3.96 29.37 20.46
C PHE A 195 -3.41 28.67 19.21
N ASP A 196 -2.71 29.38 18.34
CA ASP A 196 -2.23 28.84 17.05
C ASP A 196 -1.29 27.64 17.22
N ASN A 197 -0.50 27.61 18.27
CA ASN A 197 0.52 26.58 18.49
C ASN A 197 0.05 25.43 19.38
N ILE A 198 -0.82 25.67 20.36
CA ILE A 198 -1.25 24.66 21.35
C ILE A 198 -2.64 24.11 21.03
N ILE A 199 -3.63 24.97 20.86
CA ILE A 199 -5.04 24.58 20.72
C ILE A 199 -5.46 24.49 19.25
N GLY A 200 -4.94 25.39 18.40
CA GLY A 200 -5.30 25.49 16.99
C GLY A 200 -5.17 24.20 16.18
N PRO A 201 -4.15 23.35 16.43
CA PRO A 201 -4.07 22.02 15.82
C PRO A 201 -5.27 21.11 16.13
N PHE A 202 -5.94 21.36 17.26
CA PHE A 202 -7.09 20.57 17.74
C PHE A 202 -8.43 21.32 17.60
N ARG A 203 -8.47 22.45 16.89
CA ARG A 203 -9.70 23.26 16.74
C ARG A 203 -10.88 22.46 16.17
N HIS A 204 -10.63 21.50 15.31
CA HIS A 204 -11.63 20.61 14.71
C HIS A 204 -11.30 19.16 14.95
N PRO A 205 -12.26 18.37 15.46
CA PRO A 205 -13.57 18.77 15.98
C PRO A 205 -13.51 19.29 17.44
N PHE A 206 -12.38 19.10 18.16
CA PHE A 206 -12.29 19.07 19.62
C PHE A 206 -12.61 20.42 20.27
N MET A 207 -11.95 21.51 19.88
CA MET A 207 -12.24 22.83 20.49
C MET A 207 -13.65 23.32 20.14
N ASN A 208 -14.15 23.05 18.94
CA ASN A 208 -15.53 23.36 18.58
C ASN A 208 -16.53 22.63 19.47
N GLU A 209 -16.30 21.34 19.75
CA GLU A 209 -17.13 20.56 20.68
C GLU A 209 -17.09 21.17 22.07
N ALA A 210 -15.92 21.54 22.58
CA ALA A 210 -15.78 22.19 23.89
C ALA A 210 -16.58 23.51 23.96
N LEU A 211 -16.44 24.36 22.94
CA LEU A 211 -17.19 25.61 22.83
C LEU A 211 -18.70 25.39 22.79
N ASP A 212 -19.15 24.32 22.13
CA ASP A 212 -20.59 24.00 22.10
C ASP A 212 -21.09 23.44 23.43
N ARG A 213 -20.26 22.74 24.18
CA ARG A 213 -20.61 22.20 25.50
C ARG A 213 -20.69 23.26 26.60
N ILE A 214 -19.90 24.33 26.50
CA ILE A 214 -19.89 25.42 27.48
C ILE A 214 -20.89 26.54 27.16
N LYS A 215 -21.49 26.56 25.98
CA LYS A 215 -22.30 27.69 25.46
C LYS A 215 -23.49 28.08 26.36
N ASP A 216 -24.07 27.09 27.04
CA ASP A 216 -25.25 27.29 27.90
C ASP A 216 -24.88 27.41 29.38
N LEU A 217 -23.58 27.38 29.72
CA LEU A 217 -23.11 27.56 31.09
C LEU A 217 -23.05 29.04 31.43
N LYS A 218 -23.44 29.36 32.67
CA LYS A 218 -23.19 30.68 33.23
C LYS A 218 -21.76 30.72 33.74
N ILE A 219 -20.85 31.28 32.98
CA ILE A 219 -19.44 31.37 33.32
C ILE A 219 -19.12 32.77 33.84
N ASN A 220 -18.74 32.84 35.13
CA ASN A 220 -18.34 34.07 35.79
C ASN A 220 -16.80 34.23 35.81
N MET A 221 -16.06 33.14 35.67
CA MET A 221 -14.59 33.09 35.67
C MET A 221 -14.07 31.89 34.90
N ILE A 222 -12.96 32.04 34.13
CA ILE A 222 -12.22 30.92 33.56
C ILE A 222 -10.83 30.87 34.18
N CYS A 223 -10.53 29.76 34.83
CA CYS A 223 -9.26 29.44 35.46
C CYS A 223 -8.41 28.60 34.50
N THR A 224 -7.45 29.22 33.83
CA THR A 224 -6.57 28.63 32.83
C THR A 224 -5.31 28.02 33.44
N GLY A 225 -4.61 27.15 32.73
CA GLY A 225 -3.31 26.59 33.07
C GLY A 225 -2.17 27.61 32.93
N HIS A 226 -2.28 28.51 31.97
CA HIS A 226 -1.31 29.56 31.70
C HIS A 226 -1.95 30.94 31.48
N GLY A 227 -1.23 31.99 31.80
CA GLY A 227 -1.63 33.38 31.61
C GLY A 227 -2.62 33.91 32.65
N PRO A 228 -3.20 35.08 32.41
CA PRO A 228 -4.16 35.66 33.29
C PRO A 228 -5.46 34.88 33.40
N VAL A 229 -6.01 34.81 34.64
CA VAL A 229 -7.34 34.26 34.89
C VAL A 229 -8.39 35.21 34.33
N HIS A 230 -9.35 34.70 33.61
CA HIS A 230 -10.45 35.53 33.03
C HIS A 230 -11.53 35.76 34.08
N ASP A 231 -11.44 36.87 34.74
CA ASP A 231 -12.46 37.46 35.65
C ASP A 231 -13.33 38.48 34.95
N SER A 232 -12.98 38.78 33.70
CA SER A 232 -13.65 39.78 32.85
C SER A 232 -13.41 39.38 31.36
N HIS A 233 -14.15 39.97 30.40
CA HIS A 233 -14.00 39.73 29.00
C HIS A 233 -14.21 38.26 28.58
N ILE A 234 -15.03 37.54 29.32
CA ILE A 234 -15.26 36.09 29.10
C ILE A 234 -15.94 35.83 27.75
N ASP A 235 -16.99 36.61 27.45
CA ASP A 235 -17.68 36.48 26.17
C ASP A 235 -16.78 36.87 24.98
N GLU A 236 -15.85 37.81 25.20
CA GLU A 236 -14.88 38.21 24.17
C GLU A 236 -13.92 37.08 23.84
N ILE A 237 -13.31 36.45 24.84
CA ILE A 237 -12.35 35.36 24.59
C ILE A 237 -13.05 34.13 24.00
N ILE A 238 -14.27 33.80 24.43
CA ILE A 238 -15.07 32.74 23.83
C ILE A 238 -15.42 33.07 22.39
N ALA A 239 -15.78 34.32 22.06
CA ALA A 239 -16.07 34.75 20.71
C ALA A 239 -14.82 34.66 19.80
N LEU A 240 -13.64 35.09 20.30
CA LEU A 240 -12.37 34.97 19.59
C LEU A 240 -12.03 33.47 19.30
N TYR A 241 -12.20 32.60 20.28
CA TYR A 241 -11.99 31.16 20.05
C TYR A 241 -12.96 30.58 19.03
N ARG A 242 -14.23 30.99 19.01
CA ARG A 242 -15.20 30.63 17.97
C ARG A 242 -14.78 31.12 16.60
N GLU A 243 -14.31 32.38 16.49
CA GLU A 243 -13.79 32.95 15.26
C GLU A 243 -12.57 32.16 14.75
N TRP A 244 -11.60 31.91 15.64
CA TRP A 244 -10.37 31.17 15.29
C TRP A 244 -10.61 29.69 14.97
N CYS A 245 -11.69 29.12 15.48
CA CYS A 245 -12.16 27.78 15.18
C CYS A 245 -13.13 27.74 13.99
N ALA A 246 -13.46 28.87 13.36
CA ALA A 246 -14.35 28.87 12.21
C ALA A 246 -13.75 28.05 11.06
N VAL A 247 -14.53 27.14 10.50
CA VAL A 247 -14.15 26.41 9.29
C VAL A 247 -14.31 27.37 8.12
N PRO A 248 -13.25 27.73 7.40
CA PRO A 248 -13.40 28.49 6.17
C PRO A 248 -14.32 27.70 5.23
N PRO A 249 -15.18 28.40 4.47
CA PRO A 249 -16.02 27.72 3.49
C PRO A 249 -15.12 26.89 2.57
N LYS A 250 -15.56 25.67 2.25
CA LYS A 250 -14.79 24.76 1.39
C LYS A 250 -14.52 25.48 0.08
N ALA A 251 -13.26 25.64 -0.27
CA ALA A 251 -12.86 26.27 -1.51
C ALA A 251 -13.50 25.53 -2.70
N GLU A 252 -13.93 26.26 -3.72
CA GLU A 252 -14.50 25.65 -4.94
C GLU A 252 -13.47 24.76 -5.65
N LYS A 253 -12.19 25.11 -5.51
CA LYS A 253 -11.05 24.38 -6.08
C LYS A 253 -10.27 23.67 -4.99
N LYS A 254 -9.77 22.47 -5.32
CA LYS A 254 -8.80 21.78 -4.49
C LYS A 254 -7.46 22.47 -4.54
N LEU A 255 -6.79 22.58 -3.39
CA LEU A 255 -5.44 23.15 -3.30
C LEU A 255 -4.39 22.04 -3.27
N VAL A 256 -3.46 22.08 -4.22
CA VAL A 256 -2.26 21.21 -4.26
C VAL A 256 -1.04 22.07 -4.05
N VAL A 257 -0.24 21.75 -3.04
CA VAL A 257 1.00 22.49 -2.72
C VAL A 257 2.22 21.63 -3.04
N ILE A 258 3.17 22.20 -3.77
CA ILE A 258 4.39 21.51 -4.22
C ILE A 258 5.61 22.30 -3.73
N PRO A 259 6.02 22.13 -2.44
CA PRO A 259 7.27 22.69 -1.97
C PRO A 259 8.45 21.83 -2.44
N TYR A 260 9.51 22.47 -2.92
CA TYR A 260 10.70 21.79 -3.40
C TYR A 260 11.96 22.60 -3.10
N VAL A 261 13.11 21.92 -3.11
CA VAL A 261 14.42 22.56 -3.09
C VAL A 261 15.08 22.41 -4.46
N ASN A 262 15.51 23.52 -5.02
CA ASN A 262 16.07 23.58 -6.36
C ASN A 262 17.59 23.85 -6.33
N ALA A 263 18.40 22.81 -6.12
CA ALA A 263 19.87 22.98 -6.04
C ALA A 263 20.54 23.22 -7.41
N TYR A 264 20.14 22.47 -8.45
CA TYR A 264 20.75 22.51 -9.80
C TYR A 264 19.73 22.67 -10.94
N GLY A 265 18.51 23.05 -10.65
CA GLY A 265 17.42 23.17 -11.63
C GLY A 265 16.59 21.90 -11.82
N TYR A 266 17.15 20.73 -11.60
CA TYR A 266 16.53 19.45 -11.96
C TYR A 266 15.26 19.14 -11.17
N THR A 267 15.29 19.35 -9.84
CA THR A 267 14.12 19.11 -8.99
C THR A 267 13.02 20.13 -9.28
N GLY A 268 13.37 21.39 -9.57
CA GLY A 268 12.39 22.40 -9.99
C GLY A 268 11.71 22.05 -11.32
N GLU A 269 12.46 21.55 -12.28
CA GLU A 269 11.92 21.09 -13.56
C GLU A 269 10.92 19.92 -13.37
N LEU A 270 11.27 18.96 -12.51
CA LEU A 270 10.37 17.86 -12.13
C LEU A 270 9.10 18.38 -11.44
N ALA A 271 9.24 19.35 -10.51
CA ALA A 271 8.09 19.96 -9.82
C ALA A 271 7.07 20.52 -10.80
N HIS A 272 7.54 21.31 -11.78
CA HIS A 272 6.67 21.93 -12.78
C HIS A 272 6.08 20.90 -13.76
N ARG A 273 6.82 19.87 -14.13
CA ARG A 273 6.30 18.81 -15.00
C ARG A 273 5.23 17.95 -14.32
N ILE A 274 5.49 17.55 -13.07
CA ILE A 274 4.50 16.83 -12.22
C ILE A 274 3.25 17.71 -12.04
N GLY A 275 3.44 18.98 -11.69
CA GLY A 275 2.33 19.90 -11.50
C GLY A 275 1.51 20.15 -12.77
N ALA A 276 2.13 20.17 -13.96
CA ALA A 276 1.43 20.24 -15.23
C ALA A 276 0.52 19.03 -15.44
N GLY A 277 1.01 17.82 -15.14
CA GLY A 277 0.20 16.60 -15.20
C GLY A 277 -0.99 16.65 -14.23
N ILE A 278 -0.77 17.14 -12.99
CA ILE A 278 -1.86 17.33 -12.01
C ILE A 278 -2.90 18.34 -12.55
N ALA A 279 -2.43 19.46 -13.10
CA ALA A 279 -3.32 20.51 -13.65
C ALA A 279 -4.22 19.94 -14.76
N ASP A 280 -3.65 19.19 -15.69
CA ASP A 280 -4.41 18.59 -16.79
C ASP A 280 -5.40 17.52 -16.30
N ALA A 281 -5.03 16.73 -15.29
CA ALA A 281 -5.94 15.76 -14.69
C ALA A 281 -7.11 16.38 -13.93
N CYS A 282 -6.90 17.54 -13.30
CA CYS A 282 -7.88 18.22 -12.46
C CYS A 282 -8.69 19.28 -13.21
N GLY A 283 -8.17 19.81 -14.32
CA GLY A 283 -8.76 20.96 -15.03
C GLY A 283 -8.96 22.15 -14.11
N ASP A 284 -10.07 22.86 -14.27
CA ASP A 284 -10.39 24.05 -13.46
C ASP A 284 -10.73 23.76 -11.98
N LYS A 285 -10.70 22.49 -11.57
CA LYS A 285 -11.12 22.06 -10.21
C LYS A 285 -9.98 22.04 -9.19
N ALA A 286 -8.75 22.33 -9.61
CA ALA A 286 -7.61 22.44 -8.69
C ALA A 286 -6.80 23.72 -8.95
N GLU A 287 -6.18 24.20 -7.89
CA GLU A 287 -5.14 25.22 -7.88
C GLU A 287 -3.83 24.58 -7.45
N ILE A 288 -2.75 24.83 -8.18
CA ILE A 288 -1.44 24.23 -7.88
C ILE A 288 -0.50 25.37 -7.53
N ARG A 289 0.10 25.30 -6.34
CA ARG A 289 1.08 26.27 -5.86
C ARG A 289 2.45 25.61 -5.72
N TYR A 290 3.46 26.32 -6.22
CA TYR A 290 4.84 25.90 -6.19
C TYR A 290 5.63 26.79 -5.23
N HIS A 291 6.48 26.19 -4.40
CA HIS A 291 7.33 26.90 -3.46
C HIS A 291 8.77 26.40 -3.53
N ASP A 292 9.68 27.29 -3.92
CA ASP A 292 11.12 27.03 -3.76
C ASP A 292 11.53 27.32 -2.31
N MET A 293 11.77 26.28 -1.54
CA MET A 293 12.10 26.39 -0.13
C MET A 293 13.47 27.02 0.17
N VAL A 294 14.22 27.40 -0.87
CA VAL A 294 15.42 28.23 -0.72
C VAL A 294 15.06 29.70 -0.51
N THR A 295 13.96 30.15 -1.07
CA THR A 295 13.54 31.58 -1.08
C THR A 295 12.25 31.84 -0.32
N ASP A 296 11.35 30.86 -0.25
CA ASP A 296 10.02 31.06 0.30
C ASP A 296 9.98 30.88 1.82
N ASP A 297 9.07 31.59 2.48
CA ASP A 297 8.93 31.51 3.93
C ASP A 297 8.32 30.17 4.36
N ALA A 298 9.06 29.41 5.13
CA ALA A 298 8.65 28.08 5.60
C ALA A 298 7.37 28.09 6.44
N ALA A 299 7.12 29.15 7.21
CA ALA A 299 5.92 29.27 8.04
C ALA A 299 4.67 29.48 7.16
N ALA A 300 4.78 30.33 6.13
CA ALA A 300 3.69 30.54 5.18
C ALA A 300 3.38 29.26 4.39
N VAL A 301 4.41 28.56 3.91
CA VAL A 301 4.25 27.27 3.21
C VAL A 301 3.64 26.20 4.12
N GLY A 302 4.06 26.16 5.39
CA GLY A 302 3.47 25.26 6.39
C GLY A 302 1.96 25.51 6.59
N ALA A 303 1.54 26.77 6.63
CA ALA A 303 0.11 27.15 6.71
C ALA A 303 -0.67 26.71 5.44
N GLU A 304 -0.06 26.84 4.26
CA GLU A 304 -0.67 26.34 3.02
C GLU A 304 -0.77 24.82 2.98
N LEU A 305 0.24 24.09 3.47
CA LEU A 305 0.19 22.64 3.62
C LEU A 305 -0.96 22.21 4.54
N ALA A 306 -1.18 22.96 5.64
CA ALA A 306 -2.31 22.71 6.52
C ALA A 306 -3.66 22.94 5.83
N ALA A 307 -3.76 23.94 4.96
CA ALA A 307 -4.98 24.26 4.21
C ALA A 307 -5.18 23.38 2.95
N SER A 308 -4.12 22.71 2.45
CA SER A 308 -4.16 21.96 1.18
C SER A 308 -5.03 20.70 1.24
N ASP A 309 -5.54 20.28 0.10
CA ASP A 309 -6.16 18.96 -0.09
C ASP A 309 -5.11 17.87 -0.37
N ALA A 310 -3.99 18.25 -0.99
CA ALA A 310 -2.89 17.35 -1.31
C ALA A 310 -1.56 18.12 -1.42
N PHE A 311 -0.44 17.41 -1.28
CA PHE A 311 0.87 18.02 -1.47
C PHE A 311 1.95 17.03 -1.91
N LEU A 312 3.03 17.56 -2.53
CA LEU A 312 4.16 16.78 -2.98
C LEU A 312 5.46 17.44 -2.51
N LEU A 313 6.32 16.68 -1.81
CA LEU A 313 7.59 17.18 -1.29
C LEU A 313 8.73 16.91 -2.29
N GLY A 314 9.36 17.97 -2.79
CA GLY A 314 10.45 17.89 -3.78
C GLY A 314 11.82 18.14 -3.17
N SER A 315 12.75 17.17 -3.25
CA SER A 315 14.14 17.38 -2.78
C SER A 315 15.14 16.60 -3.61
N PRO A 316 16.28 17.22 -3.97
CA PRO A 316 17.42 16.44 -4.41
C PRO A 316 17.99 15.64 -3.24
N THR A 317 18.68 14.52 -3.54
CA THR A 317 19.42 13.75 -2.55
C THR A 317 20.86 14.24 -2.47
N ILE A 318 21.27 14.78 -1.33
CA ILE A 318 22.64 15.18 -1.03
C ILE A 318 23.05 14.57 0.32
N LEU A 319 24.25 14.00 0.41
CA LEU A 319 24.74 13.27 1.59
C LEU A 319 23.82 12.10 2.01
N GLY A 320 23.16 11.44 1.04
CA GLY A 320 22.27 10.33 1.31
C GLY A 320 20.90 10.72 1.86
N GLU A 321 20.53 12.03 1.86
CA GLU A 321 19.34 12.53 2.52
C GLU A 321 18.63 13.59 1.68
N ALA A 322 17.34 13.83 1.97
CA ALA A 322 16.62 15.00 1.50
C ALA A 322 17.18 16.26 2.21
N LEU A 323 17.11 17.41 1.55
CA LEU A 323 17.67 18.64 2.09
C LEU A 323 16.84 19.20 3.25
N ALA A 324 17.56 19.84 4.19
CA ALA A 324 17.00 20.37 5.42
C ALA A 324 15.75 21.24 5.25
N PRO A 325 15.60 22.13 4.25
CA PRO A 325 14.37 22.92 4.11
C PRO A 325 13.11 22.06 3.96
N ILE A 326 13.17 20.95 3.23
CA ILE A 326 12.06 20.01 3.10
C ILE A 326 11.87 19.17 4.37
N TRP A 327 12.96 18.69 4.99
CA TRP A 327 12.90 18.00 6.27
C TRP A 327 12.24 18.86 7.34
N ASN A 328 12.61 20.14 7.44
CA ASN A 328 12.04 21.07 8.42
C ASN A 328 10.52 21.26 8.22
N LEU A 329 10.04 21.26 6.97
CA LEU A 329 8.59 21.24 6.73
C LEU A 329 7.93 19.99 7.31
N THR A 330 8.60 18.81 7.22
CA THR A 330 8.01 17.57 7.76
C THR A 330 7.92 17.57 9.28
N LEU A 331 8.74 18.35 9.99
CA LEU A 331 8.65 18.51 11.43
C LEU A 331 7.41 19.30 11.86
N GLY A 332 6.92 20.21 10.98
CA GLY A 332 5.68 20.93 11.17
C GLY A 332 4.42 20.16 10.74
N LEU A 333 4.56 19.00 10.11
CA LEU A 333 3.41 18.19 9.73
C LEU A 333 2.90 17.38 10.93
N PHE A 334 1.63 17.54 11.23
CA PHE A 334 1.01 16.95 12.40
C PHE A 334 -0.17 16.05 12.00
N PRO A 335 -0.22 14.76 12.43
CA PRO A 335 -1.25 13.81 11.98
C PRO A 335 -2.69 14.26 12.18
N PRO A 336 -3.10 14.92 13.28
CA PRO A 336 -4.46 15.43 13.44
C PRO A 336 -4.88 16.49 12.41
N VAL A 337 -3.92 17.22 11.83
CA VAL A 337 -4.18 18.27 10.83
C VAL A 337 -3.99 17.78 9.41
N HIS A 338 -2.93 17.02 9.18
CA HIS A 338 -2.47 16.65 7.84
C HIS A 338 -2.78 15.19 7.48
N GLY A 339 -2.98 14.31 8.49
CA GLY A 339 -3.22 12.90 8.29
C GLY A 339 -4.40 12.63 7.36
N GLY A 340 -4.23 11.64 6.48
CA GLY A 340 -5.23 11.29 5.47
C GLY A 340 -5.19 12.14 4.20
N LYS A 341 -4.45 13.27 4.15
CA LYS A 341 -4.24 14.02 2.90
C LYS A 341 -3.42 13.19 1.92
N LEU A 342 -3.74 13.32 0.64
CA LEU A 342 -2.96 12.69 -0.42
C LEU A 342 -1.60 13.37 -0.51
N ALA A 343 -0.52 12.60 -0.29
CA ALA A 343 0.83 13.15 -0.29
C ALA A 343 1.84 12.18 -0.89
N THR A 344 2.88 12.71 -1.54
CA THR A 344 3.99 11.93 -2.05
C THR A 344 5.26 12.78 -2.06
N ALA A 345 6.38 12.20 -2.56
CA ALA A 345 7.64 12.90 -2.70
C ALA A 345 8.28 12.63 -4.05
N PHE A 346 9.12 13.58 -4.50
CA PHE A 346 9.88 13.44 -5.74
C PHE A 346 11.25 14.10 -5.63
N GLY A 347 12.16 13.76 -6.56
CA GLY A 347 13.45 14.43 -6.54
C GLY A 347 14.48 13.92 -7.54
N SER A 348 15.57 14.66 -7.66
CA SER A 348 16.75 14.27 -8.42
C SER A 348 17.86 13.73 -7.51
N TYR A 349 18.77 12.91 -8.03
CA TYR A 349 19.87 12.36 -7.24
C TYR A 349 21.08 12.03 -8.10
N GLY A 350 22.30 12.08 -7.52
CA GLY A 350 23.54 11.73 -8.23
C GLY A 350 24.01 10.31 -7.96
N TRP A 351 23.98 9.83 -6.70
CA TRP A 351 24.56 8.56 -6.28
C TRP A 351 23.52 7.47 -6.06
N SER A 352 22.74 7.53 -4.99
CA SER A 352 21.91 6.44 -4.48
C SER A 352 20.44 6.80 -4.28
N GLY A 353 20.10 8.09 -4.05
CA GLY A 353 18.74 8.61 -4.12
C GLY A 353 17.84 8.25 -2.94
N GLU A 354 18.37 8.24 -1.73
CA GLU A 354 17.64 7.89 -0.49
C GLU A 354 16.63 8.97 -0.05
N GLY A 355 16.85 10.23 -0.39
CA GLY A 355 16.05 11.36 0.11
C GLY A 355 14.56 11.20 -0.15
N VAL A 356 14.13 10.74 -1.34
CA VAL A 356 12.71 10.52 -1.63
C VAL A 356 12.14 9.35 -0.82
N PRO A 357 12.74 8.15 -0.77
CA PRO A 357 12.28 7.09 0.14
C PRO A 357 12.16 7.50 1.60
N HIS A 358 13.10 8.30 2.11
CA HIS A 358 13.02 8.79 3.50
C HIS A 358 11.82 9.72 3.69
N LEU A 359 11.56 10.63 2.76
CA LEU A 359 10.37 11.49 2.80
C LEU A 359 9.08 10.66 2.70
N ILE A 360 9.03 9.66 1.83
CA ILE A 360 7.87 8.76 1.71
C ILE A 360 7.60 8.03 3.02
N GLU A 361 8.63 7.48 3.66
CA GLU A 361 8.48 6.81 4.95
C GLU A 361 8.02 7.80 6.04
N ARG A 362 8.56 9.02 6.04
CA ARG A 362 8.12 10.07 6.96
C ARG A 362 6.65 10.44 6.76
N LEU A 363 6.19 10.56 5.52
CA LEU A 363 4.78 10.83 5.21
C LEU A 363 3.86 9.68 5.68
N ARG A 364 4.29 8.43 5.57
CA ARG A 364 3.58 7.26 6.11
C ARG A 364 3.47 7.29 7.63
N GLN A 365 4.57 7.60 8.33
CA GLN A 365 4.58 7.76 9.79
C GLN A 365 3.61 8.85 10.24
N LEU A 366 3.47 9.90 9.46
CA LEU A 366 2.53 11.00 9.68
C LEU A 366 1.09 10.66 9.23
N ARG A 367 0.82 9.40 8.87
CA ARG A 367 -0.50 8.90 8.47
C ARG A 367 -1.09 9.60 7.24
N MET A 368 -0.25 10.07 6.32
CA MET A 368 -0.70 10.59 5.03
C MET A 368 -1.23 9.47 4.13
N ASP A 369 -2.05 9.80 3.16
CA ASP A 369 -2.40 8.91 2.07
C ASP A 369 -1.27 8.93 1.02
N VAL A 370 -0.32 7.99 1.15
CA VAL A 370 0.85 7.89 0.26
C VAL A 370 0.58 6.83 -0.80
N PRO A 371 0.36 7.21 -2.07
CA PRO A 371 -0.07 6.29 -3.12
C PRO A 371 1.02 5.36 -3.65
N ASP A 372 2.29 5.75 -3.50
CA ASP A 372 3.43 5.12 -4.17
C ASP A 372 4.76 5.34 -3.43
N GLU A 373 5.86 4.93 -4.05
CA GLU A 373 7.24 5.09 -3.50
C GLU A 373 7.92 6.39 -3.92
N GLY A 374 7.16 7.35 -4.46
CA GLY A 374 7.68 8.61 -4.95
C GLY A 374 8.34 8.53 -6.33
N PHE A 375 8.62 9.69 -6.92
CA PHE A 375 9.22 9.81 -8.24
C PHE A 375 10.68 10.26 -8.17
N ARG A 376 11.60 9.55 -8.85
CA ARG A 376 13.03 9.84 -8.78
C ARG A 376 13.70 9.81 -10.13
N VAL A 377 14.56 10.79 -10.39
CA VAL A 377 15.39 10.84 -11.61
C VAL A 377 16.85 11.02 -11.24
N ARG A 378 17.72 10.28 -11.93
CA ARG A 378 19.18 10.40 -11.73
C ARG A 378 19.73 11.56 -12.55
N LEU A 379 20.30 12.55 -11.86
CA LEU A 379 20.85 13.77 -12.44
C LEU A 379 19.81 14.57 -13.26
N GLN A 380 20.18 15.05 -14.43
CA GLN A 380 19.30 15.81 -15.30
C GLN A 380 18.24 14.91 -15.94
N PRO A 381 16.95 15.24 -15.84
CA PRO A 381 15.90 14.47 -16.50
C PRO A 381 16.01 14.59 -18.04
N SER A 382 15.89 13.44 -18.69
CA SER A 382 15.70 13.40 -20.14
C SER A 382 14.27 13.76 -20.55
N GLU A 383 14.03 14.04 -21.83
CA GLU A 383 12.68 14.31 -22.34
C GLU A 383 11.68 13.18 -22.00
N THR A 384 12.12 11.92 -22.09
CA THR A 384 11.30 10.77 -21.72
C THR A 384 10.97 10.79 -20.21
N GLN A 385 11.96 11.08 -19.37
CA GLN A 385 11.75 11.16 -17.92
C GLN A 385 10.90 12.37 -17.51
N LEU A 386 10.92 13.46 -18.28
CA LEU A 386 10.01 14.60 -18.11
C LEU A 386 8.58 14.22 -18.49
N LEU A 387 8.40 13.37 -19.51
CA LEU A 387 7.10 12.82 -19.85
C LEU A 387 6.61 11.87 -18.74
N ASP A 388 7.48 11.01 -18.22
CA ASP A 388 7.17 10.14 -17.06
C ASP A 388 6.76 10.96 -15.83
N ALA A 389 7.44 12.11 -15.59
CA ALA A 389 7.12 13.03 -14.51
C ALA A 389 5.73 13.67 -14.69
N TYR A 390 5.41 14.07 -15.92
CA TYR A 390 4.07 14.56 -16.27
C TYR A 390 3.00 13.49 -16.05
N GLU A 391 3.22 12.27 -16.52
CA GLU A 391 2.28 11.16 -16.34
C GLU A 391 2.11 10.78 -14.87
N TYR A 392 3.19 10.83 -14.09
CA TYR A 392 3.14 10.65 -12.63
C TYR A 392 2.23 11.69 -11.98
N GLY A 393 2.40 12.97 -12.36
CA GLY A 393 1.53 14.06 -11.91
C GLY A 393 0.08 13.87 -12.34
N TYR A 394 -0.15 13.44 -13.57
CA TYR A 394 -1.50 13.16 -14.09
C TYR A 394 -2.19 12.06 -13.26
N GLY A 395 -1.50 10.96 -12.96
CA GLY A 395 -1.99 9.89 -12.11
C GLY A 395 -2.33 10.36 -10.68
N PHE A 396 -1.47 11.21 -10.09
CA PHE A 396 -1.72 11.83 -8.78
C PHE A 396 -2.98 12.72 -8.80
N GLY A 397 -3.14 13.55 -9.83
CA GLY A 397 -4.32 14.39 -10.04
C GLY A 397 -5.61 13.60 -10.19
N CYS A 398 -5.58 12.51 -10.96
CA CYS A 398 -6.71 11.60 -11.09
C CYS A 398 -7.12 11.02 -9.73
N ARG A 399 -6.15 10.59 -8.90
CA ARG A 399 -6.42 10.09 -7.54
C ARG A 399 -7.02 11.17 -6.65
N LEU A 400 -6.51 12.39 -6.70
CA LEU A 400 -7.03 13.54 -5.96
C LEU A 400 -8.49 13.81 -6.29
N MET A 401 -8.88 13.70 -7.57
CA MET A 401 -10.24 13.98 -8.04
C MET A 401 -11.22 12.84 -7.71
N LYS A 402 -10.78 11.59 -7.77
CA LYS A 402 -11.60 10.40 -7.46
C LYS A 402 -11.68 10.10 -5.96
N GLY A 403 -10.80 10.70 -5.15
CA GLY A 403 -10.65 10.39 -3.72
C GLY A 403 -9.93 9.05 -3.48
N LYS A 404 -9.76 8.66 -2.20
CA LYS A 404 -9.39 7.29 -1.87
C LYS A 404 -10.44 6.37 -2.48
N PRO A 405 -10.06 5.26 -3.13
CA PRO A 405 -11.04 4.20 -3.34
C PRO A 405 -11.64 3.91 -1.97
N GLU A 406 -12.94 4.10 -1.83
CA GLU A 406 -13.63 3.68 -0.61
C GLU A 406 -13.29 2.22 -0.41
N VAL A 407 -12.60 1.90 0.68
CA VAL A 407 -12.52 0.54 1.18
C VAL A 407 -13.93 0.23 1.64
N LYS A 408 -14.76 -0.25 0.71
CA LYS A 408 -16.09 -0.77 1.06
C LYS A 408 -15.84 -1.88 2.06
N LYS A 409 -16.18 -1.63 3.33
CA LYS A 409 -16.28 -2.70 4.32
C LYS A 409 -17.15 -3.78 3.69
N LEU A 410 -16.61 -4.99 3.56
CA LEU A 410 -17.31 -6.19 3.13
C LEU A 410 -18.66 -6.29 3.85
N GLY A 411 -19.74 -6.10 3.13
CA GLY A 411 -21.11 -6.09 3.66
C GLY A 411 -22.11 -5.49 2.71
N GLY A 412 -22.03 -5.73 1.40
CA GLY A 412 -22.95 -5.22 0.42
C GLY A 412 -23.17 -6.16 -0.76
N LYS A 413 -24.37 -6.80 -0.75
CA LYS A 413 -25.07 -7.42 -1.88
C LYS A 413 -24.23 -8.22 -2.88
N GLY A 414 -24.11 -9.53 -2.66
CA GLY A 414 -23.61 -10.51 -3.60
C GLY A 414 -22.24 -11.08 -3.20
N GLY A 415 -21.98 -11.26 -1.92
CA GLY A 415 -20.69 -11.69 -1.37
C GLY A 415 -20.25 -13.08 -1.82
N ARG A 416 -19.57 -13.17 -2.95
CA ARG A 416 -18.63 -14.26 -3.18
C ARG A 416 -17.37 -13.92 -2.38
N SER A 417 -17.04 -14.77 -1.42
CA SER A 417 -15.74 -14.74 -0.77
C SER A 417 -14.73 -15.28 -1.78
N LEU A 418 -13.86 -14.42 -2.30
CA LEU A 418 -12.86 -14.80 -3.30
C LEU A 418 -11.50 -15.06 -2.64
N MET A 419 -10.78 -16.03 -3.17
CA MET A 419 -9.42 -16.37 -2.79
C MET A 419 -8.50 -16.22 -3.98
N LYS A 420 -7.30 -15.70 -3.76
CA LYS A 420 -6.22 -15.65 -4.76
C LYS A 420 -5.22 -16.74 -4.45
N CYS A 421 -4.91 -17.56 -5.42
CA CYS A 421 -3.79 -18.48 -5.35
C CYS A 421 -2.48 -17.72 -5.53
N LEU A 422 -1.59 -17.82 -4.57
CA LEU A 422 -0.29 -17.13 -4.61
C LEU A 422 0.70 -17.78 -5.58
N VAL A 423 0.42 -19.00 -6.02
CA VAL A 423 1.28 -19.71 -6.98
C VAL A 423 1.03 -19.28 -8.41
N CYS A 424 -0.24 -19.29 -8.83
CA CYS A 424 -0.59 -18.98 -10.22
C CYS A 424 -1.36 -17.67 -10.40
N GLY A 425 -1.69 -16.97 -9.32
CA GLY A 425 -2.44 -15.72 -9.33
C GLY A 425 -3.94 -15.87 -9.64
N ALA A 426 -4.45 -17.09 -9.76
CA ALA A 426 -5.87 -17.34 -10.02
C ALA A 426 -6.72 -16.84 -8.86
N VAL A 427 -7.84 -16.19 -9.18
CA VAL A 427 -8.88 -15.77 -8.23
C VAL A 427 -10.10 -16.64 -8.44
N PHE A 428 -10.62 -17.25 -7.38
CA PHE A 428 -11.74 -18.18 -7.40
C PHE A 428 -12.50 -18.15 -6.06
N ASP A 429 -13.67 -18.83 -6.04
CA ASP A 429 -14.53 -18.87 -4.86
C ASP A 429 -13.85 -19.58 -3.68
N SER A 430 -14.02 -19.03 -2.47
CA SER A 430 -13.39 -19.53 -1.24
C SER A 430 -13.86 -20.95 -0.82
N SER A 431 -14.84 -21.53 -1.49
CA SER A 431 -15.31 -22.88 -1.23
C SER A 431 -14.39 -23.99 -1.76
N LEU A 432 -13.37 -23.63 -2.54
CA LEU A 432 -12.45 -24.61 -3.14
C LEU A 432 -11.23 -24.88 -2.23
N ASP A 433 -10.95 -26.13 -1.94
CA ASP A 433 -9.79 -26.57 -1.15
C ASP A 433 -8.51 -26.70 -1.99
N THR A 434 -8.64 -26.74 -3.31
CA THR A 434 -7.53 -26.81 -4.25
C THR A 434 -7.68 -25.78 -5.35
N CYS A 435 -6.56 -25.18 -5.77
CA CYS A 435 -6.57 -24.23 -6.86
C CYS A 435 -7.00 -24.87 -8.17
N PRO A 436 -8.06 -24.42 -8.84
CA PRO A 436 -8.56 -25.03 -10.07
C PRO A 436 -7.58 -24.88 -11.23
N VAL A 437 -6.60 -23.96 -11.12
CA VAL A 437 -5.64 -23.64 -12.19
C VAL A 437 -4.34 -24.43 -12.05
N CYS A 438 -3.77 -24.51 -10.84
CA CYS A 438 -2.46 -25.14 -10.64
C CYS A 438 -2.47 -26.30 -9.65
N GLY A 439 -3.61 -26.63 -9.04
CA GLY A 439 -3.79 -27.83 -8.20
C GLY A 439 -3.17 -27.75 -6.80
N VAL A 440 -2.64 -26.59 -6.37
CA VAL A 440 -2.11 -26.44 -5.01
C VAL A 440 -3.23 -26.32 -3.98
N GLY A 441 -2.93 -26.70 -2.72
CA GLY A 441 -3.88 -26.67 -1.62
C GLY A 441 -4.18 -25.28 -1.07
N SER A 442 -5.20 -25.20 -0.22
CA SER A 442 -5.72 -23.98 0.38
C SER A 442 -4.70 -23.25 1.27
N ASP A 443 -3.65 -23.89 1.72
CA ASP A 443 -2.51 -23.29 2.43
C ASP A 443 -1.74 -22.25 1.59
N LYS A 444 -1.99 -22.21 0.28
CA LYS A 444 -1.43 -21.25 -0.68
C LYS A 444 -2.42 -20.19 -1.14
N PHE A 445 -3.52 -20.00 -0.42
CA PHE A 445 -4.56 -19.04 -0.79
C PHE A 445 -4.59 -17.86 0.16
N VAL A 446 -4.86 -16.69 -0.39
CA VAL A 446 -5.13 -15.48 0.40
C VAL A 446 -6.49 -14.90 -0.01
N PRO A 447 -7.27 -14.39 0.95
CA PRO A 447 -8.52 -13.73 0.61
C PRO A 447 -8.23 -12.47 -0.21
N VAL A 448 -9.03 -12.22 -1.22
CA VAL A 448 -9.01 -11.00 -2.03
C VAL A 448 -10.39 -10.38 -2.04
N GLU A 449 -10.41 -9.06 -2.06
CA GLU A 449 -11.66 -8.32 -2.21
C GLU A 449 -12.17 -8.50 -3.64
N ASP A 450 -13.47 -8.76 -3.76
CA ASP A 450 -14.16 -8.66 -5.04
C ASP A 450 -14.28 -7.17 -5.40
N THR A 451 -13.32 -6.68 -6.15
CA THR A 451 -13.28 -5.30 -6.64
C THR A 451 -14.13 -5.15 -7.90
N GLY A 452 -15.32 -5.70 -7.94
CA GLY A 452 -16.23 -5.50 -9.05
C GLY A 452 -16.26 -4.04 -9.49
N THR A 453 -16.34 -3.79 -10.79
CA THR A 453 -16.39 -2.42 -11.31
C THR A 453 -17.80 -1.85 -11.21
N ASP A 454 -17.90 -0.57 -10.77
CA ASP A 454 -19.13 0.23 -10.87
C ASP A 454 -19.26 0.91 -12.24
N PHE A 455 -18.22 0.79 -13.09
CA PHE A 455 -18.24 1.37 -14.43
C PHE A 455 -19.25 0.63 -15.31
N ARG A 456 -20.11 1.39 -15.98
CA ARG A 456 -21.09 0.87 -16.93
C ARG A 456 -21.22 1.77 -18.14
N LYS A 457 -21.05 1.16 -19.33
CA LYS A 457 -21.25 1.81 -20.61
C LYS A 457 -21.89 0.82 -21.57
N ASP A 458 -23.19 0.74 -21.57
CA ASP A 458 -23.95 -0.17 -22.42
C ASP A 458 -24.01 0.37 -23.87
N THR A 459 -23.53 -0.43 -24.81
CA THR A 459 -23.55 -0.15 -26.26
C THR A 459 -23.91 -1.41 -27.04
N GLU A 460 -24.34 -1.27 -28.29
CA GLU A 460 -24.60 -2.39 -29.20
C GLU A 460 -23.36 -2.79 -30.04
N GLU A 461 -22.16 -2.32 -29.60
CA GLU A 461 -20.90 -2.62 -30.29
C GLU A 461 -20.61 -4.12 -30.31
N THR A 462 -20.01 -4.56 -31.39
CA THR A 462 -19.53 -5.93 -31.58
C THR A 462 -18.08 -6.05 -31.17
N PHE A 463 -17.82 -6.80 -30.10
CA PHE A 463 -16.48 -7.15 -29.62
C PHE A 463 -16.11 -8.53 -30.16
N VAL A 464 -15.02 -8.61 -30.90
CA VAL A 464 -14.47 -9.89 -31.36
C VAL A 464 -13.18 -10.18 -30.61
N ILE A 465 -13.11 -11.37 -29.99
CA ILE A 465 -11.98 -11.83 -29.21
C ILE A 465 -11.37 -13.04 -29.90
N LEU A 466 -10.10 -12.96 -30.31
CA LEU A 466 -9.42 -14.00 -31.07
C LEU A 466 -8.59 -14.87 -30.09
N GLY A 467 -9.01 -16.10 -29.88
CA GLY A 467 -8.33 -17.10 -29.06
C GLY A 467 -9.27 -17.77 -28.06
N GLY A 468 -8.87 -18.93 -27.55
CA GLY A 468 -9.61 -19.74 -26.56
C GLY A 468 -8.82 -19.99 -25.28
N GLY A 469 -7.91 -19.08 -24.92
CA GLY A 469 -7.12 -19.15 -23.71
C GLY A 469 -7.64 -18.25 -22.56
N PRO A 470 -6.94 -18.21 -21.43
CA PRO A 470 -7.33 -17.38 -20.28
C PRO A 470 -7.44 -15.89 -20.62
N GLY A 471 -6.53 -15.34 -21.42
CA GLY A 471 -6.61 -13.94 -21.84
C GLY A 471 -7.92 -13.62 -22.55
N ALA A 472 -8.39 -14.49 -23.43
CA ALA A 472 -9.66 -14.32 -24.14
C ALA A 472 -10.86 -14.43 -23.20
N HIS A 473 -10.86 -15.41 -22.29
CA HIS A 473 -11.93 -15.59 -21.30
C HIS A 473 -12.08 -14.35 -20.42
N TYR A 474 -10.99 -13.91 -19.77
CA TYR A 474 -11.03 -12.75 -18.86
C TYR A 474 -11.28 -11.42 -19.57
N ALA A 475 -10.92 -11.30 -20.85
CA ALA A 475 -11.33 -10.15 -21.66
C ALA A 475 -12.85 -10.15 -21.90
N ALA A 476 -13.44 -11.29 -22.23
CA ALA A 476 -14.89 -11.41 -22.42
C ALA A 476 -15.67 -11.12 -21.13
N GLU A 477 -15.20 -11.64 -19.99
CA GLU A 477 -15.74 -11.35 -18.67
C GLU A 477 -15.71 -9.84 -18.37
N ALA A 478 -14.55 -9.22 -18.51
CA ALA A 478 -14.34 -7.80 -18.23
C ALA A 478 -15.20 -6.88 -19.12
N ILE A 479 -15.39 -7.24 -20.40
CA ILE A 479 -16.31 -6.53 -21.30
C ILE A 479 -17.73 -6.64 -20.79
N ARG A 480 -18.20 -7.86 -20.46
CA ARG A 480 -19.59 -8.10 -20.03
C ARG A 480 -19.93 -7.44 -18.72
N GLU A 481 -19.00 -7.37 -17.79
CA GLU A 481 -19.17 -6.65 -16.53
C GLU A 481 -19.42 -5.14 -16.74
N ARG A 482 -18.88 -4.57 -17.83
CA ARG A 482 -18.91 -3.14 -18.14
C ARG A 482 -19.96 -2.77 -19.17
N ASN A 483 -20.39 -3.75 -19.99
CA ASN A 483 -21.33 -3.54 -21.09
C ASN A 483 -22.29 -4.73 -21.20
N ALA A 484 -23.55 -4.55 -20.72
CA ALA A 484 -24.54 -5.60 -20.72
C ALA A 484 -25.11 -5.91 -22.11
N THR A 485 -25.10 -4.95 -23.03
CA THR A 485 -25.76 -5.04 -24.33
C THR A 485 -24.79 -5.36 -25.48
N ALA A 486 -23.47 -5.30 -25.24
CA ALA A 486 -22.44 -5.65 -26.20
C ALA A 486 -22.65 -7.02 -26.85
N LYS A 487 -22.35 -7.14 -28.13
CA LYS A 487 -22.26 -8.41 -28.84
C LYS A 487 -20.84 -8.94 -28.71
N ILE A 488 -20.63 -9.98 -27.93
CA ILE A 488 -19.31 -10.56 -27.68
C ILE A 488 -19.18 -11.88 -28.41
N LYS A 489 -18.14 -11.97 -29.29
CA LYS A 489 -17.82 -13.19 -30.07
C LYS A 489 -16.43 -13.64 -29.70
N LEU A 490 -16.28 -14.85 -29.16
CA LEU A 490 -15.01 -15.47 -28.88
C LEU A 490 -14.71 -16.52 -29.93
N VAL A 491 -13.62 -16.34 -30.71
CA VAL A 491 -13.25 -17.13 -31.88
C VAL A 491 -12.07 -18.03 -31.51
N THR A 492 -12.23 -19.36 -31.60
CA THR A 492 -11.18 -20.30 -31.25
C THR A 492 -11.08 -21.45 -32.27
N ALA A 493 -9.85 -21.83 -32.61
CA ALA A 493 -9.58 -23.00 -33.44
C ALA A 493 -9.80 -24.33 -32.70
N GLU A 494 -9.90 -24.32 -31.38
CA GLU A 494 -10.13 -25.50 -30.56
C GLU A 494 -11.63 -25.82 -30.44
N SER A 495 -11.97 -27.09 -30.15
CA SER A 495 -13.33 -27.58 -29.96
C SER A 495 -13.80 -27.48 -28.49
N HIS A 496 -12.95 -27.00 -27.62
CA HIS A 496 -13.15 -26.97 -26.17
C HIS A 496 -13.43 -25.55 -25.68
N LEU A 497 -14.16 -25.43 -24.56
CA LEU A 497 -14.28 -24.19 -23.79
C LEU A 497 -12.90 -23.66 -23.39
N PRO A 498 -12.71 -22.35 -23.16
CA PRO A 498 -11.49 -21.85 -22.53
C PRO A 498 -11.17 -22.62 -21.25
N TYR A 499 -9.94 -23.11 -21.13
CA TYR A 499 -9.57 -24.06 -20.08
C TYR A 499 -8.21 -23.73 -19.42
N ASN A 500 -7.98 -24.33 -18.25
CA ASN A 500 -6.79 -24.16 -17.41
C ASN A 500 -5.58 -24.90 -18.00
N ARG A 501 -4.87 -24.25 -18.92
CA ARG A 501 -3.70 -24.83 -19.62
C ARG A 501 -2.56 -25.31 -18.70
N PRO A 502 -2.27 -24.68 -17.53
CA PRO A 502 -1.24 -25.19 -16.62
C PRO A 502 -1.52 -26.61 -16.10
N MET A 503 -2.77 -27.05 -16.15
CA MET A 503 -3.11 -28.43 -15.77
C MET A 503 -2.67 -29.49 -16.79
N LEU A 504 -2.45 -29.13 -18.05
CA LEU A 504 -2.11 -30.10 -19.11
C LEU A 504 -0.83 -30.89 -18.78
N THR A 505 0.18 -30.25 -18.17
CA THR A 505 1.43 -30.89 -17.78
C THR A 505 1.34 -31.70 -16.49
N LYS A 506 0.28 -31.46 -15.70
CA LYS A 506 0.02 -32.15 -14.42
C LYS A 506 -0.92 -33.34 -14.53
N VAL A 507 -1.66 -33.42 -15.64
CA VAL A 507 -2.62 -34.49 -15.91
C VAL A 507 -2.50 -35.08 -17.31
N PRO A 508 -1.28 -35.21 -17.90
CA PRO A 508 -1.14 -35.58 -19.31
C PRO A 508 -1.60 -37.02 -19.60
N LEU A 509 -1.70 -37.86 -18.57
CA LEU A 509 -2.17 -39.26 -18.68
C LEU A 509 -3.58 -39.49 -18.13
N GLN A 510 -4.26 -38.44 -17.66
CA GLN A 510 -5.63 -38.56 -17.14
C GLN A 510 -6.64 -38.35 -18.26
N ASP A 511 -7.85 -38.86 -18.05
CA ASP A 511 -8.97 -38.60 -18.96
C ASP A 511 -9.32 -37.11 -18.95
N LEU A 512 -9.23 -36.48 -20.14
CA LEU A 512 -9.49 -35.07 -20.38
C LEU A 512 -10.77 -34.84 -21.22
N GLU A 513 -11.66 -35.83 -21.25
CA GLU A 513 -12.96 -35.66 -21.93
C GLU A 513 -13.86 -34.66 -21.19
N GLY A 514 -14.67 -33.98 -21.99
CA GLY A 514 -15.60 -32.97 -21.50
C GLY A 514 -14.97 -31.67 -21.05
N ASP A 515 -15.63 -30.98 -20.10
CA ASP A 515 -15.28 -29.64 -19.62
C ASP A 515 -14.47 -29.63 -18.30
N ARG A 516 -13.81 -30.74 -18.00
CA ARG A 516 -13.10 -30.95 -16.71
C ARG A 516 -12.07 -29.86 -16.41
N LEU A 517 -11.40 -29.36 -17.41
CA LEU A 517 -10.38 -28.31 -17.27
C LEU A 517 -10.93 -26.92 -17.60
N ALA A 518 -12.19 -26.77 -17.98
CA ALA A 518 -12.77 -25.50 -18.34
C ALA A 518 -12.61 -24.46 -17.22
N ILE A 519 -12.36 -23.20 -17.58
CA ILE A 519 -12.32 -22.09 -16.63
C ILE A 519 -13.72 -21.86 -16.09
N GLU A 520 -14.71 -21.88 -17.00
CA GLU A 520 -16.13 -21.74 -16.69
C GLU A 520 -16.99 -22.69 -17.50
N SER A 521 -18.18 -23.02 -17.01
CA SER A 521 -19.11 -23.90 -17.68
C SER A 521 -19.71 -23.27 -18.94
N ARG A 522 -20.23 -24.09 -19.85
CA ARG A 522 -20.96 -23.61 -21.03
C ARG A 522 -22.12 -22.68 -20.65
N ALA A 523 -22.87 -23.03 -19.59
CA ALA A 523 -23.98 -22.23 -19.08
C ALA A 523 -23.53 -20.81 -18.66
N TRP A 524 -22.33 -20.65 -18.10
CA TRP A 524 -21.77 -19.36 -17.73
C TRP A 524 -21.63 -18.41 -18.93
N TYR A 525 -21.19 -18.91 -20.10
CA TYR A 525 -21.09 -18.12 -21.34
C TYR A 525 -22.45 -17.80 -21.93
N ASP A 526 -23.35 -18.78 -21.93
CA ASP A 526 -24.70 -18.64 -22.48
C ASP A 526 -25.52 -17.61 -21.67
N GLU A 527 -25.48 -17.66 -20.35
CA GLU A 527 -26.14 -16.68 -19.45
C GLU A 527 -25.60 -15.25 -19.63
N ARG A 528 -24.35 -15.12 -20.06
CA ARG A 528 -23.70 -13.83 -20.32
C ARG A 528 -23.78 -13.39 -21.78
N ASN A 529 -24.51 -14.11 -22.61
CA ASN A 529 -24.63 -13.83 -24.06
C ASN A 529 -23.25 -13.64 -24.72
N ILE A 530 -22.29 -14.55 -24.43
CA ILE A 530 -20.99 -14.63 -25.07
C ILE A 530 -21.05 -15.74 -26.12
N GLU A 531 -21.01 -15.36 -27.41
CA GLU A 531 -21.05 -16.30 -28.53
C GLU A 531 -19.67 -16.98 -28.69
N LEU A 532 -19.65 -18.33 -28.58
CA LEU A 532 -18.43 -19.14 -28.75
C LEU A 532 -18.40 -19.75 -30.14
N LEU A 533 -17.40 -19.34 -30.95
CA LEU A 533 -17.17 -19.83 -32.33
C LEU A 533 -16.02 -20.84 -32.29
N PHE A 534 -16.35 -22.11 -32.00
CA PHE A 534 -15.40 -23.22 -31.98
C PHE A 534 -14.97 -23.67 -33.36
N ASN A 535 -13.83 -24.37 -33.40
CA ASN A 535 -13.25 -24.92 -34.64
C ASN A 535 -13.18 -23.87 -35.75
N THR A 536 -12.85 -22.63 -35.40
CA THR A 536 -12.83 -21.48 -36.30
C THR A 536 -11.43 -20.89 -36.28
N THR A 537 -10.72 -21.03 -37.39
CA THR A 537 -9.32 -20.57 -37.54
C THR A 537 -9.28 -19.19 -38.14
N VAL A 538 -8.60 -18.28 -37.44
CA VAL A 538 -8.35 -16.93 -37.93
C VAL A 538 -7.27 -16.98 -39.02
N GLU A 539 -7.55 -16.41 -40.19
CA GLU A 539 -6.62 -16.37 -41.33
C GLU A 539 -5.95 -14.98 -41.46
N SER A 540 -6.72 -13.90 -41.32
CA SER A 540 -6.21 -12.55 -41.44
C SER A 540 -7.11 -11.54 -40.74
N ILE A 541 -6.58 -10.33 -40.52
CA ILE A 541 -7.29 -9.19 -39.91
C ILE A 541 -7.09 -7.98 -40.81
N ASP A 542 -8.19 -7.34 -41.21
CA ASP A 542 -8.19 -6.02 -41.82
C ASP A 542 -8.61 -4.98 -40.78
N THR A 543 -7.62 -4.28 -40.25
CA THR A 543 -7.85 -3.26 -39.21
C THR A 543 -8.55 -2.00 -39.72
N ALA A 544 -8.38 -1.69 -41.00
CA ALA A 544 -9.01 -0.53 -41.66
C ALA A 544 -10.50 -0.79 -41.95
N ALA A 545 -10.83 -1.99 -42.47
CA ALA A 545 -12.21 -2.40 -42.73
C ALA A 545 -12.91 -2.96 -41.49
N LYS A 546 -12.19 -3.14 -40.35
CA LYS A 546 -12.65 -3.76 -39.12
C LYS A 546 -13.30 -5.14 -39.36
N LYS A 547 -12.57 -6.01 -40.04
CA LYS A 547 -12.98 -7.37 -40.37
C LYS A 547 -11.93 -8.39 -39.98
N VAL A 548 -12.36 -9.52 -39.46
CA VAL A 548 -11.55 -10.74 -39.30
C VAL A 548 -11.98 -11.78 -40.32
N LYS A 549 -11.04 -12.26 -41.08
CA LYS A 549 -11.27 -13.39 -42.01
C LYS A 549 -10.94 -14.69 -41.27
N THR A 550 -11.84 -15.63 -41.36
CA THR A 550 -11.70 -16.99 -40.81
C THR A 550 -11.95 -18.04 -41.91
N ASP A 551 -11.61 -19.29 -41.59
CA ASP A 551 -11.91 -20.46 -42.45
C ASP A 551 -13.44 -20.70 -42.65
N LYS A 552 -14.28 -19.99 -41.86
CA LYS A 552 -15.77 -20.08 -41.95
C LYS A 552 -16.42 -18.81 -42.47
N GLY A 553 -15.65 -17.83 -42.89
CA GLY A 553 -16.17 -16.55 -43.39
C GLY A 553 -15.62 -15.33 -42.65
N GLU A 554 -16.18 -14.17 -42.99
CA GLU A 554 -15.76 -12.88 -42.39
C GLU A 554 -16.62 -12.51 -41.19
N ILE A 555 -15.98 -11.93 -40.17
CA ILE A 555 -16.60 -11.42 -38.96
C ILE A 555 -16.26 -9.93 -38.84
N ALA A 556 -17.26 -9.07 -38.91
CA ALA A 556 -17.08 -7.63 -38.66
C ALA A 556 -17.04 -7.35 -37.15
N TYR A 557 -16.28 -6.32 -36.74
CA TYR A 557 -16.15 -5.89 -35.37
C TYR A 557 -16.14 -4.37 -35.23
N ASP A 558 -16.54 -3.86 -34.08
CA ASP A 558 -16.30 -2.48 -33.65
C ASP A 558 -15.01 -2.41 -32.86
N LYS A 559 -14.77 -3.42 -32.02
CA LYS A 559 -13.62 -3.56 -31.09
C LYS A 559 -13.03 -4.96 -31.22
N LEU A 560 -11.69 -5.07 -31.23
CA LEU A 560 -10.99 -6.34 -31.37
C LEU A 560 -10.03 -6.60 -30.22
N ILE A 561 -10.06 -7.82 -29.67
CA ILE A 561 -9.06 -8.31 -28.72
C ILE A 561 -8.24 -9.42 -29.37
N TYR A 562 -6.95 -9.17 -29.57
CA TYR A 562 -6.00 -10.14 -30.07
C TYR A 562 -5.44 -11.00 -28.94
N ALA A 563 -5.92 -12.22 -28.75
CA ALA A 563 -5.55 -13.15 -27.68
C ALA A 563 -5.15 -14.54 -28.20
N LEU A 564 -4.48 -14.60 -29.37
CA LEU A 564 -4.11 -15.85 -30.03
C LEU A 564 -3.01 -16.65 -29.32
N GLY A 565 -2.44 -16.12 -28.23
CA GLY A 565 -1.51 -16.82 -27.36
C GLY A 565 -0.22 -17.24 -28.05
N ALA A 566 0.27 -18.44 -27.69
CA ALA A 566 1.54 -18.98 -28.20
C ALA A 566 1.42 -20.45 -28.57
N ARG A 567 2.32 -20.93 -29.44
CA ARG A 567 2.52 -22.33 -29.76
C ARG A 567 3.83 -22.87 -29.19
N CYS A 568 3.93 -24.19 -29.04
CA CYS A 568 5.20 -24.83 -28.71
C CYS A 568 6.25 -24.57 -29.79
N PHE A 569 7.46 -24.30 -29.38
CA PHE A 569 8.61 -24.26 -30.25
C PHE A 569 9.16 -25.68 -30.41
N VAL A 570 9.06 -26.20 -31.63
CA VAL A 570 9.67 -27.48 -31.99
C VAL A 570 11.05 -27.17 -32.59
N VAL A 571 12.10 -27.62 -31.88
CA VAL A 571 13.46 -27.44 -32.40
C VAL A 571 13.61 -28.27 -33.70
N PRO A 572 14.22 -27.69 -34.73
CA PRO A 572 14.38 -28.40 -36.01
C PRO A 572 15.47 -29.48 -35.93
N ILE A 573 15.18 -30.54 -35.17
CA ILE A 573 16.00 -31.74 -35.07
C ILE A 573 15.48 -32.76 -36.06
N PRO A 574 16.33 -33.47 -36.82
CA PRO A 574 15.89 -34.57 -37.67
C PRO A 574 15.00 -35.56 -36.90
N GLY A 575 13.79 -35.84 -37.43
CA GLY A 575 12.82 -36.72 -36.80
C GLY A 575 11.90 -36.06 -35.74
N ALA A 576 11.96 -34.74 -35.57
CA ALA A 576 11.06 -34.01 -34.65
C ALA A 576 9.57 -34.04 -35.09
N ASP A 577 9.31 -34.37 -36.35
CA ASP A 577 7.98 -34.51 -36.97
C ASP A 577 7.39 -35.91 -36.88
N LYS A 578 8.11 -36.87 -36.29
CA LYS A 578 7.66 -38.25 -36.17
C LYS A 578 6.42 -38.41 -35.28
N PRO A 579 5.57 -39.46 -35.56
CA PRO A 579 4.31 -39.63 -34.82
C PRO A 579 4.42 -39.75 -33.32
N HIS A 580 5.54 -40.32 -32.81
CA HIS A 580 5.78 -40.52 -31.39
C HIS A 580 6.39 -39.26 -30.69
N VAL A 581 6.60 -38.16 -31.42
CA VAL A 581 7.04 -36.87 -30.86
C VAL A 581 5.82 -36.00 -30.63
N VAL A 582 5.64 -35.54 -29.41
CA VAL A 582 4.49 -34.73 -28.96
C VAL A 582 4.97 -33.50 -28.21
N SER A 583 4.38 -32.34 -28.48
CA SER A 583 4.52 -31.15 -27.65
C SER A 583 3.21 -30.94 -26.88
N ILE A 584 3.24 -30.67 -25.58
CA ILE A 584 2.02 -30.51 -24.79
C ILE A 584 1.64 -29.00 -24.70
N ARG A 585 0.56 -28.64 -25.41
CA ARG A 585 0.00 -27.28 -25.37
C ARG A 585 -1.53 -27.26 -25.39
N SER A 586 -2.16 -28.29 -25.88
CA SER A 586 -3.61 -28.43 -26.02
C SER A 586 -4.10 -29.77 -25.44
N ILE A 587 -5.41 -29.88 -25.21
CA ILE A 587 -6.05 -31.16 -24.83
C ILE A 587 -5.77 -32.23 -25.90
N ALA A 588 -5.83 -31.88 -27.17
CA ALA A 588 -5.51 -32.79 -28.26
C ALA A 588 -4.07 -33.34 -28.19
N ASP A 589 -3.11 -32.52 -27.77
CA ASP A 589 -1.72 -32.96 -27.60
C ASP A 589 -1.62 -33.98 -26.46
N CYS A 590 -2.31 -33.73 -25.33
CA CYS A 590 -2.38 -34.70 -24.22
C CYS A 590 -3.02 -36.02 -24.65
N GLN A 591 -4.12 -35.98 -25.42
CA GLN A 591 -4.78 -37.17 -25.94
C GLN A 591 -3.84 -37.99 -26.88
N ARG A 592 -3.02 -37.32 -27.70
CA ARG A 592 -1.97 -37.99 -28.47
C ARG A 592 -0.92 -38.62 -27.60
N ALA A 593 -0.40 -37.89 -26.61
CA ALA A 593 0.58 -38.43 -25.65
C ALA A 593 0.03 -39.63 -24.90
N GLN A 594 -1.22 -39.61 -24.44
CA GLN A 594 -1.92 -40.71 -23.77
C GLN A 594 -2.04 -41.96 -24.65
N ALA A 595 -2.42 -41.74 -25.90
CA ALA A 595 -2.57 -42.84 -26.88
C ALA A 595 -1.24 -43.62 -27.03
N ILE A 596 -0.12 -42.90 -27.13
CA ILE A 596 1.22 -43.48 -27.25
C ILE A 596 1.66 -44.13 -25.91
N ALA A 597 1.46 -43.45 -24.78
CA ALA A 597 1.86 -43.89 -23.48
C ALA A 597 1.21 -45.21 -23.04
N LYS A 598 0.04 -45.58 -23.57
CA LYS A 598 -0.64 -46.87 -23.29
C LYS A 598 0.22 -48.09 -23.62
N SER A 599 1.09 -47.98 -24.62
CA SER A 599 1.98 -49.08 -25.05
C SER A 599 3.46 -48.77 -24.79
N ALA A 600 3.80 -47.54 -24.47
CA ALA A 600 5.17 -47.10 -24.24
C ALA A 600 5.71 -47.63 -22.89
N LYS A 601 7.01 -47.92 -22.86
CA LYS A 601 7.76 -48.25 -21.67
C LYS A 601 8.79 -47.19 -21.32
N LYS A 602 9.31 -46.50 -22.34
CA LYS A 602 10.36 -45.50 -22.21
C LYS A 602 9.94 -44.17 -22.83
N ALA A 603 10.18 -43.11 -22.09
CA ALA A 603 9.92 -41.78 -22.57
C ALA A 603 11.16 -40.89 -22.44
N VAL A 604 11.37 -40.04 -23.44
CA VAL A 604 12.37 -38.97 -23.39
C VAL A 604 11.66 -37.64 -23.41
N VAL A 605 12.01 -36.77 -22.48
CA VAL A 605 11.55 -35.38 -22.43
C VAL A 605 12.68 -34.49 -22.85
N ILE A 606 12.53 -33.77 -23.94
CA ILE A 606 13.49 -32.77 -24.44
C ILE A 606 13.12 -31.40 -23.91
N GLY A 607 13.90 -30.89 -22.96
CA GLY A 607 13.74 -29.62 -22.23
C GLY A 607 13.52 -29.82 -20.74
N GLY A 608 14.47 -29.36 -19.93
CA GLY A 608 14.47 -29.41 -18.46
C GLY A 608 13.84 -28.15 -17.81
N GLY A 609 12.90 -27.51 -18.50
CA GLY A 609 12.07 -26.44 -17.96
C GLY A 609 10.87 -26.96 -17.16
N VAL A 610 10.06 -26.04 -16.59
CA VAL A 610 8.90 -26.36 -15.73
C VAL A 610 7.98 -27.42 -16.36
N MET A 611 7.51 -27.13 -17.59
CA MET A 611 6.56 -28.00 -18.28
C MET A 611 7.16 -29.38 -18.60
N GLY A 612 8.45 -29.44 -18.96
CA GLY A 612 9.14 -30.70 -19.24
C GLY A 612 9.30 -31.56 -17.98
N LEU A 613 9.71 -30.95 -16.87
CA LEU A 613 9.87 -31.64 -15.58
C LEU A 613 8.53 -32.15 -15.04
N GLU A 614 7.48 -31.34 -15.09
CA GLU A 614 6.13 -31.77 -14.69
C GLU A 614 5.63 -32.92 -15.54
N SER A 615 5.72 -32.80 -16.88
CA SER A 615 5.30 -33.87 -17.81
C SER A 615 6.11 -35.14 -17.57
N GLY A 616 7.43 -35.05 -17.43
CA GLY A 616 8.30 -36.19 -17.15
C GLY A 616 7.95 -36.90 -15.84
N TRP A 617 7.63 -36.11 -14.80
CA TRP A 617 7.20 -36.65 -13.52
C TRP A 617 5.87 -37.41 -13.60
N GLU A 618 4.89 -36.88 -14.31
CA GLU A 618 3.61 -37.52 -14.51
C GLU A 618 3.76 -38.85 -15.33
N LEU A 619 4.61 -38.82 -16.38
CA LEU A 619 4.93 -40.02 -17.12
C LEU A 619 5.62 -41.08 -16.23
N LYS A 620 6.53 -40.65 -15.36
CA LYS A 620 7.19 -41.53 -14.36
C LYS A 620 6.19 -42.18 -13.40
N LYS A 621 5.29 -41.40 -12.86
CA LYS A 621 4.19 -41.89 -12.01
C LYS A 621 3.26 -42.85 -12.76
N GLY A 622 3.11 -42.63 -14.07
CA GLY A 622 2.38 -43.53 -14.98
C GLY A 622 3.12 -44.85 -15.28
N GLY A 623 4.32 -45.05 -14.72
CA GLY A 623 5.08 -46.31 -14.83
C GLY A 623 6.08 -46.35 -15.99
N LEU A 624 6.32 -45.25 -16.70
CA LEU A 624 7.32 -45.20 -17.74
C LEU A 624 8.74 -44.99 -17.16
N ASP A 625 9.75 -45.48 -17.84
CA ASP A 625 11.14 -45.16 -17.61
C ASP A 625 11.43 -43.82 -18.33
N VAL A 626 11.79 -42.78 -17.57
CA VAL A 626 11.84 -41.40 -18.08
C VAL A 626 13.25 -40.85 -18.04
N THR A 627 13.69 -40.32 -19.20
CA THR A 627 14.91 -39.51 -19.32
C THR A 627 14.56 -38.06 -19.69
N VAL A 628 15.04 -37.10 -18.91
CA VAL A 628 14.93 -35.67 -19.24
C VAL A 628 16.25 -35.17 -19.82
N MET A 629 16.21 -34.54 -20.99
CA MET A 629 17.37 -33.97 -21.67
C MET A 629 17.31 -32.45 -21.67
N GLU A 630 18.36 -31.80 -21.15
CA GLU A 630 18.48 -30.36 -21.11
C GLU A 630 19.78 -29.91 -21.79
N THR A 631 19.70 -28.94 -22.69
CA THR A 631 20.87 -28.39 -23.39
C THR A 631 21.75 -27.52 -22.53
N ALA A 632 21.16 -26.89 -21.50
CA ALA A 632 21.91 -26.11 -20.52
C ALA A 632 22.67 -27.05 -19.53
N PRO A 633 23.68 -26.53 -18.83
CA PRO A 633 24.44 -27.32 -17.84
C PRO A 633 23.63 -27.69 -16.59
N GLY A 634 22.43 -27.15 -16.40
CA GLY A 634 21.56 -27.42 -15.27
C GLY A 634 20.08 -27.27 -15.59
N LEU A 635 19.23 -27.76 -14.68
CA LEU A 635 17.76 -27.65 -14.81
C LEU A 635 17.29 -26.26 -14.42
N LEU A 636 16.20 -25.79 -15.05
CA LEU A 636 15.56 -24.49 -14.78
C LEU A 636 16.56 -23.31 -14.78
N PRO A 637 17.42 -23.16 -15.79
CA PRO A 637 18.54 -22.23 -15.75
C PRO A 637 18.12 -20.73 -15.65
N ARG A 638 16.87 -20.42 -15.97
CA ARG A 638 16.32 -19.06 -15.85
C ARG A 638 15.76 -18.76 -14.47
N GLN A 639 15.39 -19.77 -13.70
CA GLN A 639 14.70 -19.64 -12.42
C GLN A 639 15.61 -19.99 -11.24
N LEU A 640 16.52 -20.94 -11.42
CA LEU A 640 17.38 -21.44 -10.36
C LEU A 640 18.83 -20.99 -10.54
N ASP A 641 19.52 -20.84 -9.43
CA ASP A 641 20.97 -20.77 -9.41
C ASP A 641 21.59 -22.19 -9.50
N ASP A 642 22.91 -22.26 -9.56
CA ASP A 642 23.59 -23.53 -9.78
C ASP A 642 23.40 -24.50 -8.61
N ALA A 643 23.36 -24.00 -7.38
CA ALA A 643 23.18 -24.80 -6.18
C ALA A 643 21.77 -25.41 -6.14
N ALA A 644 20.74 -24.59 -6.39
CA ALA A 644 19.37 -25.04 -6.46
C ALA A 644 19.14 -26.02 -7.63
N SER A 645 19.75 -25.77 -8.79
CA SER A 645 19.70 -26.67 -9.93
C SER A 645 20.34 -28.03 -9.62
N ALA A 646 21.46 -28.05 -8.91
CA ALA A 646 22.11 -29.31 -8.47
C ALA A 646 21.24 -30.09 -7.48
N MET A 647 20.54 -29.40 -6.57
CA MET A 647 19.61 -30.07 -5.64
C MET A 647 18.43 -30.69 -6.39
N LEU A 648 17.89 -29.99 -7.41
CA LEU A 648 16.81 -30.53 -8.24
C LEU A 648 17.30 -31.76 -9.06
N LEU A 649 18.52 -31.73 -9.59
CA LEU A 649 19.12 -32.89 -10.24
C LEU A 649 19.18 -34.10 -9.30
N SER A 650 19.64 -33.91 -8.08
CA SER A 650 19.66 -34.95 -7.06
C SER A 650 18.26 -35.48 -6.71
N ALA A 651 17.25 -34.61 -6.67
CA ALA A 651 15.87 -35.01 -6.45
C ALA A 651 15.33 -35.87 -7.62
N CYS A 652 15.61 -35.46 -8.87
CA CYS A 652 15.26 -36.27 -10.04
C CYS A 652 15.85 -37.67 -10.00
N GLU A 653 17.13 -37.80 -9.68
CA GLU A 653 17.82 -39.10 -9.57
C GLU A 653 17.19 -39.98 -8.47
N LYS A 654 16.93 -39.40 -7.28
CA LYS A 654 16.26 -40.10 -6.17
C LYS A 654 14.86 -40.58 -6.53
N ALA A 655 14.13 -39.78 -7.31
CA ALA A 655 12.79 -40.09 -7.81
C ALA A 655 12.82 -41.08 -8.98
N GLY A 656 14.00 -41.49 -9.44
CA GLY A 656 14.19 -42.47 -10.55
C GLY A 656 13.91 -41.84 -11.91
N VAL A 657 14.07 -40.54 -12.06
CA VAL A 657 14.06 -39.82 -13.34
C VAL A 657 15.50 -39.57 -13.76
N HIS A 658 15.90 -40.12 -14.87
CA HIS A 658 17.25 -39.91 -15.39
C HIS A 658 17.35 -38.51 -16.07
N VAL A 659 18.44 -37.78 -15.79
CA VAL A 659 18.64 -36.43 -16.36
C VAL A 659 19.97 -36.35 -17.09
N VAL A 660 19.92 -35.83 -18.32
CA VAL A 660 21.10 -35.58 -19.16
C VAL A 660 21.19 -34.08 -19.40
N THR A 661 22.12 -33.43 -18.72
CA THR A 661 22.39 -31.99 -18.94
C THR A 661 23.48 -31.78 -19.98
N GLY A 662 23.52 -30.61 -20.63
CA GLY A 662 24.45 -30.35 -21.74
C GLY A 662 24.16 -31.20 -22.98
N ALA A 663 22.97 -31.75 -23.10
CA ALA A 663 22.58 -32.68 -24.14
C ALA A 663 22.62 -32.02 -25.52
N LYS A 664 23.45 -32.52 -26.43
CA LYS A 664 23.51 -32.10 -27.82
C LYS A 664 22.81 -33.16 -28.68
N ILE A 665 21.51 -32.98 -28.91
CA ILE A 665 20.69 -33.94 -29.62
C ILE A 665 20.98 -33.81 -31.13
N ALA A 666 21.33 -34.93 -31.77
CA ALA A 666 21.60 -34.99 -33.22
C ALA A 666 20.34 -35.36 -33.99
N GLU A 667 19.58 -36.34 -33.53
CA GLU A 667 18.36 -36.81 -34.20
C GLU A 667 17.41 -37.51 -33.26
N ILE A 668 16.15 -37.62 -33.63
CA ILE A 668 15.13 -38.45 -33.03
C ILE A 668 14.87 -39.60 -34.00
N ALA A 669 15.39 -40.81 -33.68
CA ALA A 669 15.16 -42.03 -34.41
C ALA A 669 13.75 -42.61 -34.15
N ASP A 670 13.37 -43.73 -34.74
CA ASP A 670 12.04 -44.32 -34.53
C ASP A 670 11.88 -44.93 -33.14
N ASP A 671 12.99 -45.28 -32.48
CA ASP A 671 13.05 -45.98 -31.20
C ASP A 671 13.96 -45.31 -30.19
N ALA A 672 14.56 -44.17 -30.48
CA ALA A 672 15.53 -43.51 -29.63
C ALA A 672 15.76 -42.06 -29.94
N VAL A 673 16.25 -41.31 -28.95
CA VAL A 673 16.89 -39.98 -29.12
C VAL A 673 18.40 -40.20 -29.16
N VAL A 674 19.08 -39.65 -30.16
CA VAL A 674 20.52 -39.85 -30.40
C VAL A 674 21.26 -38.56 -30.17
N LEU A 675 22.30 -38.58 -29.34
CA LEU A 675 23.16 -37.45 -29.09
C LEU A 675 24.27 -37.31 -30.14
N ALA A 676 24.89 -36.15 -30.22
CA ALA A 676 25.96 -35.84 -31.18
C ALA A 676 27.23 -36.72 -31.03
N ASP A 677 27.44 -37.32 -29.85
CA ASP A 677 28.51 -38.30 -29.57
C ASP A 677 28.15 -39.73 -29.92
N GLY A 678 26.96 -39.94 -30.47
CA GLY A 678 26.42 -41.26 -30.85
C GLY A 678 25.73 -42.03 -29.73
N THR A 679 25.63 -41.47 -28.48
CA THR A 679 24.89 -42.08 -27.38
C THR A 679 23.42 -42.14 -27.71
N ARG A 680 22.79 -43.33 -27.49
CA ARG A 680 21.37 -43.57 -27.79
C ARG A 680 20.58 -43.74 -26.51
N TYR A 681 19.44 -43.06 -26.43
CA TYR A 681 18.46 -43.23 -25.37
C TYR A 681 17.16 -43.74 -25.97
N GLU A 682 16.77 -44.94 -25.63
CA GLU A 682 15.55 -45.58 -26.14
C GLU A 682 14.32 -44.78 -25.74
N ALA A 683 13.40 -44.55 -26.68
CA ALA A 683 12.20 -43.77 -26.49
C ALA A 683 11.05 -44.28 -27.34
N ASP A 684 9.99 -44.74 -26.71
CA ASP A 684 8.70 -45.02 -27.37
C ASP A 684 7.83 -43.74 -27.49
N LEU A 685 8.07 -42.79 -26.59
CA LEU A 685 7.41 -41.48 -26.54
C LEU A 685 8.45 -40.38 -26.36
N VAL A 686 8.39 -39.34 -27.15
CA VAL A 686 9.23 -38.14 -26.98
C VAL A 686 8.33 -36.94 -26.69
N ILE A 687 8.53 -36.28 -25.54
CA ILE A 687 7.89 -35.00 -25.23
C ILE A 687 8.84 -33.87 -25.58
N MET A 688 8.45 -33.01 -26.51
CA MET A 688 9.19 -31.82 -26.91
C MET A 688 8.74 -30.59 -26.07
N SER A 689 9.55 -30.16 -25.09
CA SER A 689 9.26 -29.02 -24.19
C SER A 689 10.36 -27.95 -24.24
N THR A 690 10.62 -27.42 -25.43
CA THR A 690 11.76 -26.56 -25.78
C THR A 690 11.40 -25.08 -25.82
N GLY A 691 10.30 -24.70 -25.14
CA GLY A 691 9.81 -23.33 -25.04
C GLY A 691 8.65 -23.00 -25.97
N MET A 692 8.31 -21.71 -26.03
CA MET A 692 7.10 -21.21 -26.68
C MET A 692 7.44 -20.08 -27.65
N ARG A 693 6.58 -19.88 -28.67
CA ARG A 693 6.62 -18.77 -29.63
C ARG A 693 5.23 -18.14 -29.74
N GLY A 694 5.14 -16.82 -29.54
CA GLY A 694 3.88 -16.09 -29.69
C GLY A 694 3.31 -16.22 -31.10
N ASN A 695 1.99 -16.34 -31.19
CA ASN A 695 1.27 -16.35 -32.46
C ASN A 695 1.06 -14.91 -32.94
N ILE A 696 2.10 -14.30 -33.50
CA ILE A 696 2.11 -12.88 -33.90
C ILE A 696 1.96 -12.66 -35.42
N ALA A 697 2.13 -13.69 -36.24
CA ALA A 697 2.18 -13.56 -37.69
C ALA A 697 0.96 -12.85 -38.28
N ILE A 698 -0.24 -13.16 -37.80
CA ILE A 698 -1.50 -12.53 -38.25
C ILE A 698 -1.53 -11.05 -37.86
N GLY A 699 -1.10 -10.72 -36.64
CA GLY A 699 -1.00 -9.34 -36.18
C GLY A 699 0.03 -8.53 -36.96
N GLN A 700 1.20 -9.10 -37.24
CA GLN A 700 2.22 -8.46 -38.08
C GLN A 700 1.69 -8.19 -39.50
N ALA A 701 1.02 -9.18 -40.11
CA ALA A 701 0.41 -9.00 -41.41
C ALA A 701 -0.71 -7.95 -41.42
N ALA A 702 -1.38 -7.75 -40.28
CA ALA A 702 -2.40 -6.71 -40.08
C ALA A 702 -1.80 -5.33 -39.75
N GLY A 703 -0.47 -5.19 -39.66
CA GLY A 703 0.23 -3.93 -39.41
C GLY A 703 0.34 -3.57 -37.91
N LEU A 704 0.09 -4.51 -36.98
CA LEU A 704 0.34 -4.28 -35.56
C LEU A 704 1.84 -4.20 -35.30
N GLU A 705 2.24 -3.24 -34.47
CA GLU A 705 3.64 -3.07 -34.09
C GLU A 705 4.12 -4.25 -33.25
N THR A 706 5.28 -4.80 -33.63
CA THR A 706 5.90 -5.95 -32.94
C THR A 706 7.39 -5.70 -32.71
N ASN A 707 7.93 -6.31 -31.66
CA ASN A 707 9.36 -6.55 -31.52
C ASN A 707 9.58 -8.07 -31.40
N ILE A 708 9.68 -8.67 -30.24
CA ILE A 708 9.64 -10.13 -30.04
C ILE A 708 8.20 -10.64 -30.13
N LEU A 709 7.26 -9.89 -29.60
CA LEU A 709 5.82 -10.16 -29.58
C LEU A 709 5.04 -8.91 -30.05
N ILE A 710 3.71 -8.92 -29.94
CA ILE A 710 2.89 -7.74 -30.23
C ILE A 710 3.10 -6.75 -29.08
N LYS A 711 3.49 -5.53 -29.42
CA LYS A 711 3.66 -4.46 -28.46
C LYS A 711 2.31 -3.97 -27.95
N ILE A 712 2.18 -3.87 -26.65
CA ILE A 712 1.05 -3.23 -26.00
C ILE A 712 1.51 -2.08 -25.12
N ASP A 713 0.64 -1.10 -24.95
CA ASP A 713 0.81 -0.06 -23.95
C ASP A 713 0.29 -0.51 -22.56
N ARG A 714 0.30 0.40 -21.58
CA ARG A 714 -0.21 0.13 -20.23
C ARG A 714 -1.72 -0.15 -20.17
N HIS A 715 -2.46 0.18 -21.21
CA HIS A 715 -3.90 -0.08 -21.36
C HIS A 715 -4.16 -1.33 -22.23
N CYS A 716 -3.12 -2.10 -22.47
CA CYS A 716 -3.13 -3.25 -23.39
C CYS A 716 -3.58 -2.89 -24.82
N ALA A 717 -3.53 -1.60 -25.21
CA ALA A 717 -3.81 -1.17 -26.58
C ALA A 717 -2.62 -1.46 -27.48
N THR A 718 -2.92 -1.81 -28.75
CA THR A 718 -1.93 -2.00 -29.81
C THR A 718 -1.70 -0.71 -30.57
N SER A 719 -0.84 -0.74 -31.59
CA SER A 719 -0.62 0.38 -32.52
C SER A 719 -1.82 0.69 -33.43
N ALA A 720 -2.79 -0.22 -33.52
CA ALA A 720 -3.99 -0.01 -34.33
C ALA A 720 -5.16 0.49 -33.46
N PRO A 721 -5.94 1.47 -33.95
CA PRO A 721 -7.11 1.95 -33.20
C PRO A 721 -8.16 0.84 -33.04
N ASP A 722 -8.85 0.83 -31.91
CA ASP A 722 -9.89 -0.15 -31.58
C ASP A 722 -9.41 -1.61 -31.51
N VAL A 723 -8.09 -1.83 -31.41
CA VAL A 723 -7.47 -3.15 -31.26
C VAL A 723 -6.61 -3.22 -30.00
N TRP A 724 -6.96 -4.12 -29.09
CA TRP A 724 -6.18 -4.46 -27.90
C TRP A 724 -5.57 -5.84 -28.05
N ALA A 725 -4.55 -6.14 -27.26
CA ALA A 725 -3.96 -7.48 -27.24
C ALA A 725 -3.63 -7.92 -25.80
N CYS A 726 -3.65 -9.25 -25.57
CA CYS A 726 -3.38 -9.82 -24.26
C CYS A 726 -2.78 -11.24 -24.32
N GLY A 727 -2.16 -11.66 -23.22
CA GLY A 727 -1.60 -13.00 -23.03
C GLY A 727 -0.27 -13.25 -23.73
N ASP A 728 0.07 -14.53 -23.95
CA ASP A 728 1.39 -15.03 -24.38
C ASP A 728 1.86 -14.51 -25.77
N CYS A 729 1.00 -13.81 -26.51
CA CYS A 729 1.36 -13.16 -27.78
C CYS A 729 1.81 -11.71 -27.61
N THR A 730 1.88 -11.17 -26.40
CA THR A 730 2.13 -9.75 -26.13
C THR A 730 3.40 -9.50 -25.35
N GLU A 731 3.97 -8.32 -25.54
CA GLU A 731 5.06 -7.77 -24.75
C GLU A 731 4.76 -6.33 -24.32
N PHE A 732 5.19 -6.00 -23.10
CA PHE A 732 5.16 -4.64 -22.59
C PHE A 732 6.58 -4.19 -22.22
N ASN A 733 7.05 -3.06 -22.76
CA ASN A 733 8.41 -2.55 -22.56
C ASN A 733 9.52 -3.59 -22.82
N GLY A 734 9.34 -4.43 -23.85
CA GLY A 734 10.28 -5.48 -24.23
C GLY A 734 10.24 -6.74 -23.34
N ALA A 735 9.36 -6.78 -22.34
CA ALA A 735 9.17 -7.94 -21.48
C ALA A 735 7.97 -8.79 -21.98
N PRO A 736 8.19 -10.06 -22.35
CA PRO A 736 7.12 -10.94 -22.80
C PRO A 736 6.23 -11.38 -21.62
N HIS A 737 4.94 -11.58 -21.90
CA HIS A 737 3.99 -12.20 -20.99
C HIS A 737 3.89 -13.70 -21.27
N GLY A 738 4.32 -14.55 -20.36
CA GLY A 738 4.37 -16.00 -20.57
C GLY A 738 3.79 -16.84 -19.44
N PHE A 739 3.11 -16.20 -18.47
CA PHE A 739 2.47 -16.87 -17.35
C PHE A 739 0.95 -16.74 -17.40
N TRP A 740 0.28 -17.74 -16.88
CA TRP A 740 -1.18 -17.80 -16.84
C TRP A 740 -1.81 -16.57 -16.17
N SER A 741 -1.25 -16.15 -15.03
CA SER A 741 -1.68 -14.97 -14.29
C SER A 741 -1.54 -13.68 -15.11
N GLN A 742 -0.44 -13.52 -15.83
CA GLN A 742 -0.23 -12.37 -16.71
C GLN A 742 -1.23 -12.37 -17.89
N ALA A 743 -1.54 -13.55 -18.45
CA ALA A 743 -2.54 -13.67 -19.48
C ALA A 743 -3.95 -13.31 -18.98
N ALA A 744 -4.29 -13.70 -17.76
CA ALA A 744 -5.55 -13.36 -17.13
C ALA A 744 -5.67 -11.85 -16.86
N GLU A 745 -4.63 -11.24 -16.31
CA GLU A 745 -4.64 -9.81 -15.98
C GLU A 745 -4.61 -8.90 -17.20
N THR A 746 -3.76 -9.21 -18.19
CA THR A 746 -3.77 -8.47 -19.46
C THR A 746 -5.10 -8.66 -20.19
N GLY A 747 -5.75 -9.82 -20.07
CA GLY A 747 -7.10 -10.05 -20.56
C GLY A 747 -8.14 -9.15 -19.92
N ARG A 748 -8.17 -9.07 -18.59
CA ARG A 748 -9.07 -8.16 -17.86
C ARG A 748 -8.81 -6.70 -18.22
N ALA A 749 -7.55 -6.30 -18.28
CA ALA A 749 -7.20 -4.93 -18.65
C ALA A 749 -7.59 -4.59 -20.09
N ALA A 750 -7.31 -5.48 -21.04
CA ALA A 750 -7.68 -5.30 -22.45
C ALA A 750 -9.20 -5.21 -22.62
N GLY A 751 -9.95 -6.11 -21.97
CA GLY A 751 -11.42 -6.10 -22.00
C GLY A 751 -12.04 -4.84 -21.38
N ALA A 752 -11.53 -4.41 -20.24
CA ALA A 752 -11.98 -3.20 -19.55
C ALA A 752 -11.75 -1.95 -20.40
N ASN A 753 -10.53 -1.78 -20.93
CA ASN A 753 -10.18 -0.65 -21.77
C ASN A 753 -10.96 -0.64 -23.09
N ALA A 754 -11.16 -1.80 -23.70
CA ALA A 754 -12.01 -1.94 -24.89
C ALA A 754 -13.47 -1.54 -24.60
N ALA A 755 -13.98 -1.85 -23.43
CA ALA A 755 -15.32 -1.44 -22.98
C ALA A 755 -15.40 0.04 -22.56
N GLY A 756 -14.27 0.76 -22.50
CA GLY A 756 -14.19 2.20 -22.23
C GLY A 756 -13.92 2.59 -20.79
N GLU A 757 -13.65 1.64 -19.88
CA GLU A 757 -13.08 1.95 -18.56
C GLU A 757 -11.56 2.04 -18.69
N GLU A 758 -10.96 3.12 -18.20
CA GLU A 758 -9.52 3.30 -18.23
C GLU A 758 -8.87 2.47 -17.10
N VAL A 759 -8.24 1.35 -17.46
CA VAL A 759 -7.55 0.45 -16.53
C VAL A 759 -6.09 0.33 -16.95
N VAL A 760 -5.19 0.51 -15.98
CA VAL A 760 -3.74 0.40 -16.20
C VAL A 760 -3.27 -0.98 -15.81
N PHE A 761 -2.69 -1.73 -16.74
CA PHE A 761 -1.96 -2.95 -16.46
C PHE A 761 -0.62 -2.64 -15.79
N ARG A 762 -0.35 -3.29 -14.67
CA ARG A 762 0.93 -3.20 -13.96
C ARG A 762 1.64 -4.54 -14.06
N PRO A 763 2.77 -4.62 -14.80
CA PRO A 763 3.55 -5.84 -14.84
C PRO A 763 4.12 -6.15 -13.46
N TYR A 764 3.99 -7.38 -13.04
CA TYR A 764 4.59 -7.89 -11.80
C TYR A 764 5.42 -9.14 -12.09
N GLY A 765 6.39 -9.42 -11.22
CA GLY A 765 7.19 -10.65 -11.32
C GLY A 765 6.32 -11.87 -11.03
N SER A 766 6.22 -12.75 -12.01
CA SER A 766 5.48 -14.00 -11.81
C SER A 766 6.32 -14.99 -11.04
N ALA A 767 5.74 -15.56 -9.99
CA ALA A 767 6.32 -16.66 -9.26
C ALA A 767 6.28 -17.96 -10.10
N MET A 768 7.34 -18.74 -9.99
CA MET A 768 7.38 -20.12 -10.47
C MET A 768 7.26 -21.07 -9.28
N SER A 769 6.38 -22.05 -9.37
CA SER A 769 6.28 -23.14 -8.40
C SER A 769 6.17 -24.48 -9.12
N ILE A 770 6.93 -25.45 -8.67
CA ILE A 770 6.90 -26.84 -9.12
C ILE A 770 6.73 -27.74 -7.90
N ASN A 771 5.84 -28.74 -8.03
CA ASN A 771 5.74 -29.88 -7.15
C ASN A 771 5.95 -31.14 -7.97
N ALA A 772 7.16 -31.64 -8.02
CA ALA A 772 7.56 -32.78 -8.81
C ALA A 772 8.78 -33.45 -8.17
N MET A 773 9.04 -34.70 -8.52
CA MET A 773 10.18 -35.50 -8.01
C MET A 773 10.25 -35.53 -6.47
N ASP A 774 9.09 -35.62 -5.82
CA ASP A 774 8.91 -35.60 -4.37
C ASP A 774 9.54 -34.41 -3.67
N THR A 775 9.65 -33.27 -4.39
CA THR A 775 10.15 -32.02 -3.85
C THR A 775 9.28 -30.83 -4.30
N SER A 776 9.30 -29.77 -3.51
CA SER A 776 8.65 -28.50 -3.86
C SER A 776 9.71 -27.46 -4.15
N ILE A 777 9.48 -26.66 -5.17
CA ILE A 777 10.38 -25.56 -5.57
C ILE A 777 9.53 -24.32 -5.78
N PHE A 778 10.00 -23.22 -5.22
CA PHE A 778 9.46 -21.88 -5.47
C PHE A 778 10.59 -20.93 -5.86
N ALA A 779 10.38 -20.17 -6.92
CA ALA A 779 11.31 -19.13 -7.33
C ALA A 779 10.56 -17.87 -7.79
N LEU A 780 11.03 -16.71 -7.37
CA LEU A 780 10.43 -15.42 -7.68
C LEU A 780 11.54 -14.38 -7.86
N GLY A 781 11.44 -13.56 -8.90
CA GLY A 781 12.40 -12.50 -9.17
C GLY A 781 13.74 -13.00 -9.74
N THR A 782 14.84 -12.31 -9.40
CA THR A 782 16.17 -12.68 -9.93
C THR A 782 16.73 -13.93 -9.25
N ASN A 783 17.41 -14.76 -10.03
CA ASN A 783 18.22 -15.87 -9.54
C ASN A 783 19.72 -15.51 -9.45
N GLY A 784 20.06 -14.23 -9.56
CA GLY A 784 21.42 -13.72 -9.50
C GLY A 784 22.16 -13.72 -10.83
N LYS A 785 21.60 -14.22 -11.91
CA LYS A 785 22.26 -14.29 -13.23
C LYS A 785 21.82 -13.12 -14.11
N ALA A 786 22.78 -12.39 -14.67
CA ALA A 786 22.55 -11.36 -15.68
C ALA A 786 22.58 -11.96 -17.11
N GLY A 787 23.13 -13.14 -17.28
CA GLY A 787 23.25 -13.89 -18.51
C GLY A 787 23.74 -15.32 -18.24
N PRO A 788 23.94 -16.15 -19.27
CA PRO A 788 24.31 -17.56 -19.08
C PRO A 788 25.52 -17.77 -18.15
N ASP A 789 26.53 -16.94 -18.27
CA ASP A 789 27.78 -17.04 -17.50
C ASP A 789 28.13 -15.75 -16.72
N THR A 790 27.14 -14.89 -16.50
CA THR A 790 27.37 -13.56 -15.90
C THR A 790 26.45 -13.38 -14.71
N MET A 791 27.02 -13.08 -13.54
CA MET A 791 26.27 -12.71 -12.33
C MET A 791 25.80 -11.25 -12.41
N GLU A 792 24.62 -10.99 -11.88
CA GLU A 792 24.12 -9.63 -11.75
C GLU A 792 24.97 -8.85 -10.74
N PRO A 793 25.54 -7.70 -11.12
CA PRO A 793 26.38 -6.93 -10.22
C PRO A 793 25.56 -6.33 -9.05
N ASN A 794 26.24 -6.16 -7.91
CA ASN A 794 25.69 -5.49 -6.72
C ASN A 794 24.50 -6.19 -6.04
N LEU A 795 24.29 -7.49 -6.25
CA LEU A 795 23.38 -8.28 -5.44
C LEU A 795 24.06 -8.72 -4.14
N ARG A 796 23.35 -8.59 -3.03
CA ARG A 796 23.67 -9.27 -1.77
C ARG A 796 22.76 -10.48 -1.63
N THR A 797 23.30 -11.57 -1.07
CA THR A 797 22.54 -12.81 -0.91
C THR A 797 22.58 -13.28 0.54
N VAL A 798 21.50 -13.92 0.96
CA VAL A 798 21.44 -14.77 2.16
C VAL A 798 21.09 -16.16 1.69
N GLU A 799 21.87 -17.15 2.13
CA GLU A 799 21.69 -18.54 1.77
C GLU A 799 21.58 -19.37 3.05
N ILE A 800 20.56 -20.21 3.14
CA ILE A 800 20.30 -21.10 4.27
C ILE A 800 20.15 -22.51 3.69
N ARG A 801 20.91 -23.47 4.20
CA ARG A 801 20.85 -24.86 3.81
C ARG A 801 20.59 -25.76 5.02
N ASP A 802 19.64 -26.66 4.88
CA ASP A 802 19.44 -27.79 5.78
C ASP A 802 19.56 -29.08 4.96
N GLU A 803 20.78 -29.61 4.88
CA GLU A 803 21.08 -30.80 4.09
C GLU A 803 20.37 -32.05 4.63
N GLN A 804 20.08 -32.09 5.95
CA GLN A 804 19.40 -33.23 6.56
C GLN A 804 17.94 -33.33 6.12
N ARG A 805 17.29 -32.16 5.97
CA ARG A 805 15.90 -32.08 5.53
C ARG A 805 15.75 -31.84 4.03
N GLY A 806 16.84 -31.62 3.30
CA GLY A 806 16.83 -31.29 1.89
C GLY A 806 16.26 -29.90 1.59
N ASN A 807 16.34 -28.96 2.55
CA ASN A 807 15.82 -27.60 2.39
C ASN A 807 16.91 -26.64 1.94
N TYR A 808 16.53 -25.75 1.03
CA TYR A 808 17.36 -24.67 0.53
C TYR A 808 16.55 -23.40 0.40
N GLU A 809 17.08 -22.34 0.98
CA GLU A 809 16.52 -21.00 0.85
C GLU A 809 17.61 -20.05 0.40
N LYS A 810 17.34 -19.26 -0.63
CA LYS A 810 18.24 -18.20 -1.06
C LYS A 810 17.46 -16.94 -1.42
N TYR A 811 17.93 -15.85 -0.85
CA TYR A 811 17.34 -14.53 -0.97
C TYR A 811 18.34 -13.61 -1.64
N TYR A 812 17.87 -12.86 -2.63
CA TYR A 812 18.67 -11.89 -3.39
C TYR A 812 18.18 -10.49 -3.07
N PHE A 813 19.10 -9.60 -2.75
CA PHE A 813 18.79 -8.22 -2.40
C PHE A 813 19.49 -7.26 -3.33
N ARG A 814 18.73 -6.33 -3.90
CA ARG A 814 19.23 -5.18 -4.65
C ARG A 814 18.98 -3.93 -3.80
N LYS A 815 20.05 -3.21 -3.42
CA LYS A 815 19.98 -2.05 -2.51
C LYS A 815 19.19 -2.36 -1.23
N SER A 816 19.49 -3.51 -0.60
CA SER A 816 18.85 -4.00 0.62
C SER A 816 17.35 -4.33 0.52
N ARG A 817 16.74 -4.28 -0.66
CA ARG A 817 15.36 -4.71 -0.91
C ARG A 817 15.34 -6.07 -1.58
N LEU A 818 14.36 -6.88 -1.23
CA LEU A 818 14.18 -8.21 -1.81
C LEU A 818 13.99 -8.08 -3.33
N ALA A 819 14.83 -8.77 -4.09
CA ALA A 819 14.85 -8.77 -5.55
C ALA A 819 14.66 -10.17 -6.15
N GLY A 820 14.85 -11.21 -5.34
CA GLY A 820 14.61 -12.58 -5.75
C GLY A 820 14.67 -13.54 -4.56
N VAL A 821 13.97 -14.66 -4.71
CA VAL A 821 13.98 -15.74 -3.72
C VAL A 821 13.89 -17.09 -4.42
N ILE A 822 14.62 -18.07 -3.90
CA ILE A 822 14.56 -19.48 -4.29
C ILE A 822 14.34 -20.30 -3.01
N LEU A 823 13.31 -21.14 -3.00
CA LEU A 823 13.02 -22.07 -1.93
C LEU A 823 12.92 -23.49 -2.51
N ILE A 824 13.58 -24.48 -1.91
CA ILE A 824 13.47 -25.90 -2.27
C ILE A 824 13.21 -26.70 -0.99
N GLY A 825 12.36 -27.71 -1.09
CA GLY A 825 11.90 -28.55 0.02
C GLY A 825 10.78 -27.87 0.77
N ASP A 826 11.11 -27.11 1.81
CA ASP A 826 10.11 -26.30 2.52
C ASP A 826 9.85 -24.98 1.78
N THR A 827 8.69 -24.89 1.16
CA THR A 827 8.22 -23.67 0.46
C THR A 827 7.16 -22.90 1.26
N SER A 828 6.99 -23.15 2.56
CA SER A 828 5.96 -22.53 3.40
C SER A 828 6.05 -21.00 3.42
N LYS A 829 7.25 -20.44 3.30
CA LYS A 829 7.50 -18.99 3.24
C LYS A 829 7.10 -18.30 1.93
N MET A 830 6.67 -19.05 0.90
CA MET A 830 6.42 -18.50 -0.43
C MET A 830 5.42 -17.35 -0.42
N THR A 831 4.39 -17.44 0.41
CA THR A 831 3.35 -16.41 0.56
C THR A 831 3.92 -15.10 1.10
N ASP A 832 4.71 -15.20 2.17
CA ASP A 832 5.31 -14.03 2.80
C ASP A 832 6.36 -13.41 1.87
N MET A 833 7.11 -14.23 1.13
CA MET A 833 8.10 -13.75 0.17
C MET A 833 7.47 -13.09 -1.06
N THR A 834 6.34 -13.59 -1.53
CA THR A 834 5.58 -12.94 -2.62
C THR A 834 5.11 -11.56 -2.18
N ARG A 835 4.51 -11.45 -1.00
CA ARG A 835 4.09 -10.17 -0.41
C ARG A 835 5.27 -9.24 -0.18
N ALA A 836 6.36 -9.75 0.40
CA ALA A 836 7.58 -8.99 0.64
C ALA A 836 8.20 -8.45 -0.66
N MET A 837 8.11 -9.21 -1.77
CA MET A 837 8.57 -8.77 -3.09
C MET A 837 7.68 -7.67 -3.65
N GLU A 838 6.35 -7.81 -3.56
CA GLU A 838 5.38 -6.80 -4.01
C GLU A 838 5.53 -5.48 -3.22
N GLU A 839 5.80 -5.57 -1.92
CA GLU A 839 6.04 -4.42 -1.03
C GLU A 839 7.46 -3.85 -1.14
N GLY A 840 8.35 -4.50 -1.87
CA GLY A 840 9.76 -4.12 -1.93
C GLY A 840 10.44 -4.17 -0.56
N ALA A 841 10.16 -5.21 0.24
CA ALA A 841 10.58 -5.30 1.63
C ALA A 841 12.09 -5.16 1.80
N HIS A 842 12.49 -4.38 2.81
CA HIS A 842 13.87 -4.22 3.20
C HIS A 842 14.38 -5.46 3.93
N PHE A 843 15.69 -5.75 3.79
CA PHE A 843 16.37 -6.87 4.44
C PHE A 843 16.01 -7.04 5.93
N SER A 844 16.04 -5.97 6.71
CA SER A 844 15.75 -5.98 8.16
C SER A 844 14.31 -6.34 8.55
N LYS A 845 13.40 -6.47 7.57
CA LYS A 845 12.04 -6.95 7.81
C LYS A 845 11.90 -8.45 7.61
N LEU A 846 12.93 -9.09 7.03
CA LEU A 846 12.91 -10.50 6.68
C LEU A 846 13.84 -11.34 7.57
N PHE A 847 14.86 -10.70 8.15
CA PHE A 847 15.88 -11.35 9.00
C PHE A 847 16.12 -10.59 10.30
#